data_247c44fb491a423148284804428da54b
#
_entry.id   247c44fb491a423148284804428da54b
#
_cell.length_a   1.000
_cell.length_b   1.000
_cell.length_c   1.000
_cell.angle_alpha   90.00
_cell.angle_beta   90.00
_cell.angle_gamma   90.00
#
_symmetry.space_group_name_H-M   'P 1'
#
loop_
_entity.id
_entity.type
_entity.pdbx_description
1 polymer ?
#
loop_
_entity_poly.entity_id
_entity_poly.type
_entity_poly.pdbx_seq_one_letter_code
_entity_poly.pdbx_strand_id
1 'polypeptide(L)'
;MVNKIDITTVQTKLDMAKIDVASISPERLPHSIYEAITASAQRSPERIALRYILDGDCIAPNKIPFAKKALHQVVKLVKGHAFAAPYREISYREVAQRVTQVSNALHSFGIGRTDVTSIILPNFPEMYFSLWGAETAGIANPINPLLEANIIKEIITTAGSKVLIALGPVPGSDIWQKTLAIKDQIPALEAVICLFGDDIPASSNHKVPVYSFEKLIAKQQAEKLLHATPKQSDICSYFHTGGTTGLPKLAKHLHLNELTNAAQMNLVSPMEPNDSVLIGLPIFHVNAAITGLASMMLGSTILLAGPSGFRGKNIIANLLTILDNFNIAFMTAVPTVYAGLLQHLSAENIPPKRPKNMKLALCGAAPLSPDLQAKFINKTEINLVEGYGSTEGTAVSTIMPVNSVATRTAVGLTIPGMVLRIGEIDTEGKLIRLCDIDETGEILIMGNNVFPGYVDNLHNQSLWITTPAGEKMVRTGDLGRVDRNGYLSLCGRQKELIIRGGHNIDPKMIEDVASAHPEVLLAAAVPRPDAYSGELPVLYLTLVENSTVTKAALEQFMKDNVPERAAMPKIINIIDEMPLTAVGKMFKPELVCLEIKQVIELSLAESFSSDKYQVNVKPDKKHGITATITVETATDQATITSEIKALLADYSFHYHVVCTDKILSE
;
A
#
# COMPACT_ATOMS: atom_id res chain seq x y z
N MET A 1 -20.10 -4.61 -25.57
CA MET A 1 -18.65 -4.96 -25.49
C MET A 1 -17.91 -3.66 -25.66
N VAL A 2 -17.11 -3.25 -24.70
CA VAL A 2 -16.23 -2.08 -24.80
C VAL A 2 -15.17 -2.44 -25.85
N ASN A 3 -14.95 -1.56 -26.85
CA ASN A 3 -13.83 -1.70 -27.78
C ASN A 3 -12.53 -1.51 -26.99
N LYS A 4 -11.99 -2.61 -26.51
CA LYS A 4 -10.74 -2.64 -25.75
C LYS A 4 -9.59 -2.44 -26.74
N ILE A 5 -8.77 -1.42 -26.52
CA ILE A 5 -7.52 -1.27 -27.27
C ILE A 5 -6.54 -2.31 -26.71
N ASP A 6 -5.84 -2.99 -27.62
CA ASP A 6 -4.71 -3.82 -27.25
C ASP A 6 -3.60 -2.91 -26.68
N ILE A 7 -3.40 -2.96 -25.37
CA ILE A 7 -2.37 -2.17 -24.68
C ILE A 7 -0.96 -2.42 -25.22
N THR A 8 -0.74 -3.54 -25.91
CA THR A 8 0.54 -3.83 -26.56
C THR A 8 0.81 -2.94 -27.77
N THR A 9 -0.22 -2.29 -28.33
CA THR A 9 -0.10 -1.35 -29.46
C THR A 9 0.03 0.11 -29.03
N VAL A 10 -0.20 0.41 -27.76
CA VAL A 10 -0.10 1.77 -27.21
C VAL A 10 1.37 2.13 -27.01
N GLN A 11 1.79 3.27 -27.55
CA GLN A 11 3.17 3.78 -27.41
C GLN A 11 3.23 5.24 -26.95
N THR A 12 2.16 6.00 -27.11
CA THR A 12 2.14 7.44 -26.80
C THR A 12 0.79 7.87 -26.22
N LYS A 13 0.73 9.10 -25.69
CA LYS A 13 -0.53 9.73 -25.25
C LYS A 13 -1.57 9.83 -26.37
N LEU A 14 -1.15 9.91 -27.64
CA LEU A 14 -2.08 9.95 -28.76
C LEU A 14 -2.77 8.60 -28.96
N ASP A 15 -2.09 7.50 -28.69
CA ASP A 15 -2.69 6.16 -28.72
C ASP A 15 -3.64 5.97 -27.54
N MET A 16 -3.27 6.43 -26.33
CA MET A 16 -4.16 6.44 -25.18
C MET A 16 -5.43 7.26 -25.44
N ALA A 17 -5.33 8.38 -26.15
CA ALA A 17 -6.47 9.23 -26.50
C ALA A 17 -7.46 8.57 -27.48
N LYS A 18 -7.07 7.49 -28.17
CA LYS A 18 -7.96 6.69 -29.04
C LYS A 18 -8.87 5.73 -28.25
N ILE A 19 -8.60 5.51 -26.96
CA ILE A 19 -9.42 4.64 -26.10
C ILE A 19 -10.78 5.31 -25.88
N ASP A 20 -11.86 4.55 -26.12
CA ASP A 20 -13.23 5.05 -25.94
C ASP A 20 -13.55 5.26 -24.45
N VAL A 21 -13.31 6.50 -23.99
CA VAL A 21 -13.63 6.93 -22.61
C VAL A 21 -15.14 7.05 -22.35
N ALA A 22 -15.97 7.06 -23.38
CA ALA A 22 -17.42 7.08 -23.18
C ALA A 22 -17.92 5.83 -22.47
N SER A 23 -17.20 4.71 -22.59
CA SER A 23 -17.51 3.45 -21.88
C SER A 23 -17.37 3.53 -20.37
N ILE A 24 -16.58 4.47 -19.87
CA ILE A 24 -16.34 4.72 -18.43
C ILE A 24 -16.98 6.03 -17.94
N SER A 25 -17.90 6.62 -18.73
CA SER A 25 -18.67 7.75 -18.26
C SER A 25 -19.59 7.35 -17.10
N PRO A 26 -19.89 8.27 -16.16
CA PRO A 26 -20.74 7.97 -15.00
C PRO A 26 -22.09 7.34 -15.37
N GLU A 27 -22.68 7.74 -16.52
CA GLU A 27 -23.97 7.24 -16.97
C GLU A 27 -23.93 5.77 -17.44
N ARG A 28 -22.75 5.27 -17.79
CA ARG A 28 -22.55 3.88 -18.26
C ARG A 28 -21.97 2.97 -17.20
N LEU A 29 -21.40 3.53 -16.13
CA LEU A 29 -20.95 2.76 -14.98
C LEU A 29 -22.14 2.33 -14.11
N PRO A 30 -22.02 1.22 -13.37
CA PRO A 30 -23.00 0.83 -12.35
C PRO A 30 -23.25 1.98 -11.36
N HIS A 31 -24.45 2.05 -10.79
CA HIS A 31 -24.78 3.09 -9.81
C HIS A 31 -24.08 2.90 -8.46
N SER A 32 -23.53 1.70 -8.21
CA SER A 32 -22.78 1.37 -6.99
C SER A 32 -21.91 0.15 -7.18
N ILE A 33 -20.96 -0.07 -6.26
CA ILE A 33 -20.14 -1.29 -6.20
C ILE A 33 -21.05 -2.52 -6.04
N TYR A 34 -22.12 -2.42 -5.24
CA TYR A 34 -23.09 -3.50 -5.09
C TYR A 34 -23.73 -3.90 -6.43
N GLU A 35 -24.16 -2.92 -7.22
CA GLU A 35 -24.74 -3.19 -8.55
C GLU A 35 -23.70 -3.83 -9.49
N ALA A 36 -22.44 -3.38 -9.45
CA ALA A 36 -21.36 -3.98 -10.24
C ALA A 36 -21.16 -5.46 -9.92
N ILE A 37 -21.15 -5.81 -8.63
CA ILE A 37 -20.99 -7.20 -8.14
C ILE A 37 -22.19 -8.06 -8.51
N THR A 38 -23.40 -7.58 -8.25
CA THR A 38 -24.63 -8.33 -8.52
C THR A 38 -24.87 -8.51 -10.02
N ALA A 39 -24.58 -7.50 -10.84
CA ALA A 39 -24.64 -7.64 -12.31
C ALA A 39 -23.65 -8.68 -12.83
N SER A 40 -22.46 -8.78 -12.25
CA SER A 40 -21.49 -9.83 -12.60
C SER A 40 -21.95 -11.22 -12.17
N ALA A 41 -22.54 -11.32 -11.00
CA ALA A 41 -23.15 -12.57 -10.51
C ALA A 41 -24.35 -13.02 -11.37
N GLN A 42 -25.16 -12.09 -11.87
CA GLN A 42 -26.26 -12.40 -12.79
C GLN A 42 -25.77 -12.90 -14.16
N ARG A 43 -24.66 -12.31 -14.67
CA ARG A 43 -24.06 -12.73 -15.96
C ARG A 43 -23.45 -14.13 -15.91
N SER A 44 -22.83 -14.50 -14.79
CA SER A 44 -22.06 -15.74 -14.67
C SER A 44 -22.11 -16.31 -13.26
N PRO A 45 -23.30 -16.74 -12.76
CA PRO A 45 -23.51 -17.08 -11.36
C PRO A 45 -22.63 -18.22 -10.86
N GLU A 46 -22.44 -19.26 -11.67
CA GLU A 46 -21.71 -20.47 -11.29
C GLU A 46 -20.20 -20.39 -11.56
N ARG A 47 -19.74 -19.31 -12.23
CA ARG A 47 -18.30 -19.11 -12.42
C ARG A 47 -17.62 -18.88 -11.08
N ILE A 48 -16.39 -19.38 -10.94
CA ILE A 48 -15.55 -19.10 -9.77
C ILE A 48 -15.09 -17.65 -9.80
N ALA A 49 -15.48 -16.88 -8.80
CA ALA A 49 -15.06 -15.48 -8.59
C ALA A 49 -13.79 -15.40 -7.75
N LEU A 50 -13.71 -16.23 -6.70
CA LEU A 50 -12.59 -16.24 -5.77
C LEU A 50 -12.03 -17.65 -5.60
N ARG A 51 -10.70 -17.75 -5.62
CA ARG A 51 -9.93 -18.86 -5.09
C ARG A 51 -9.08 -18.38 -3.94
N TYR A 52 -8.98 -19.17 -2.89
CA TYR A 52 -8.24 -18.80 -1.71
C TYR A 52 -7.27 -19.91 -1.31
N ILE A 53 -5.97 -19.61 -1.28
CA ILE A 53 -4.90 -20.52 -0.87
C ILE A 53 -4.66 -20.36 0.63
N LEU A 54 -4.58 -21.47 1.38
CA LEU A 54 -4.33 -21.45 2.82
C LEU A 54 -2.88 -21.19 3.16
N ASP A 55 -1.97 -21.80 2.42
CA ASP A 55 -0.52 -21.57 2.52
C ASP A 55 0.18 -21.89 1.18
N GLY A 56 1.44 -21.45 1.03
CA GLY A 56 2.19 -21.60 -0.20
C GLY A 56 2.51 -23.05 -0.60
N ASP A 57 2.38 -23.99 0.30
CA ASP A 57 2.56 -25.42 0.01
C ASP A 57 1.29 -26.04 -0.58
N CYS A 58 0.14 -25.40 -0.46
CA CYS A 58 -1.16 -25.86 -0.95
C CYS A 58 -1.44 -25.36 -2.38
N ILE A 59 -0.44 -25.42 -3.26
CA ILE A 59 -0.45 -24.80 -4.59
C ILE A 59 -1.27 -25.52 -5.66
N ALA A 60 -1.50 -26.83 -5.50
CA ALA A 60 -2.38 -27.59 -6.37
C ALA A 60 -2.92 -28.82 -5.65
N PRO A 61 -4.21 -29.20 -5.86
CA PRO A 61 -4.83 -30.31 -5.16
C PRO A 61 -4.12 -31.66 -5.33
N ASN A 62 -3.57 -31.90 -6.50
CA ASN A 62 -2.86 -33.13 -6.86
C ASN A 62 -1.40 -33.17 -6.38
N LYS A 63 -0.83 -32.01 -6.01
CA LYS A 63 0.54 -31.87 -5.51
C LYS A 63 0.62 -31.72 -3.99
N ILE A 64 -0.49 -31.67 -3.29
CA ILE A 64 -0.51 -31.51 -1.83
C ILE A 64 -0.05 -32.82 -1.18
N PRO A 65 0.95 -32.78 -0.28
CA PRO A 65 1.39 -33.96 0.46
C PRO A 65 0.23 -34.61 1.22
N PHE A 66 0.18 -35.95 1.22
CA PHE A 66 -0.88 -36.72 1.87
C PHE A 66 -1.08 -36.32 3.34
N ALA A 67 -0.01 -36.09 4.07
CA ALA A 67 -0.07 -35.66 5.48
C ALA A 67 -0.81 -34.30 5.65
N LYS A 68 -0.59 -33.34 4.72
CA LYS A 68 -1.31 -32.05 4.74
C LYS A 68 -2.78 -32.21 4.37
N LYS A 69 -3.10 -33.09 3.40
CA LYS A 69 -4.51 -33.41 3.09
C LYS A 69 -5.22 -34.01 4.29
N ALA A 70 -4.58 -34.96 5.00
CA ALA A 70 -5.13 -35.57 6.20
C ALA A 70 -5.34 -34.54 7.31
N LEU A 71 -4.36 -33.66 7.55
CA LEU A 71 -4.48 -32.57 8.53
C LEU A 71 -5.64 -31.62 8.19
N HIS A 72 -5.78 -31.23 6.93
CA HIS A 72 -6.90 -30.38 6.50
C HIS A 72 -8.27 -31.06 6.71
N GLN A 73 -8.37 -32.39 6.48
CA GLN A 73 -9.61 -33.13 6.75
C GLN A 73 -9.94 -33.19 8.24
N VAL A 74 -8.93 -33.37 9.09
CA VAL A 74 -9.09 -33.35 10.56
C VAL A 74 -9.55 -31.96 11.04
N VAL A 75 -8.92 -30.91 10.54
CA VAL A 75 -9.32 -29.52 10.87
C VAL A 75 -10.75 -29.25 10.41
N LYS A 76 -11.16 -29.77 9.25
CA LYS A 76 -12.55 -29.68 8.76
C LYS A 76 -13.56 -30.35 9.70
N LEU A 77 -13.24 -31.56 10.16
CA LEU A 77 -14.10 -32.30 11.09
C LEU A 77 -14.24 -31.60 12.45
N VAL A 78 -13.17 -30.94 12.92
CA VAL A 78 -13.13 -30.31 14.26
C VAL A 78 -13.67 -28.87 14.23
N LYS A 79 -13.37 -28.08 13.20
CA LYS A 79 -13.65 -26.63 13.16
C LYS A 79 -14.65 -26.20 12.07
N GLY A 80 -15.01 -27.06 11.14
CA GLY A 80 -16.12 -26.84 10.18
C GLY A 80 -15.99 -25.70 9.16
N HIS A 81 -14.82 -25.07 8.99
CA HIS A 81 -14.68 -23.86 8.18
C HIS A 81 -13.42 -23.77 7.30
N ALA A 82 -13.08 -22.57 6.79
CA ALA A 82 -12.17 -22.27 5.69
C ALA A 82 -10.74 -22.86 5.76
N PHE A 83 -10.23 -23.26 6.93
CA PHE A 83 -8.93 -23.93 7.06
C PHE A 83 -8.93 -25.41 6.68
N ALA A 84 -10.01 -25.88 6.14
CA ALA A 84 -10.28 -27.29 5.95
C ALA A 84 -9.96 -27.83 4.55
N ALA A 85 -9.64 -26.98 3.61
CA ALA A 85 -9.28 -27.37 2.25
C ALA A 85 -7.94 -26.74 1.85
N PRO A 86 -7.20 -27.35 0.93
CA PRO A 86 -5.94 -26.79 0.43
C PRO A 86 -6.14 -25.44 -0.27
N TYR A 87 -7.27 -25.24 -0.89
CA TYR A 87 -7.81 -23.96 -1.31
C TYR A 87 -9.33 -24.02 -1.31
N ARG A 88 -9.98 -22.85 -1.26
CA ARG A 88 -11.44 -22.69 -1.32
C ARG A 88 -11.81 -22.01 -2.63
N GLU A 89 -12.88 -22.46 -3.26
CA GLU A 89 -13.51 -21.83 -4.42
C GLU A 89 -14.86 -21.24 -4.03
N ILE A 90 -15.14 -20.05 -4.53
CA ILE A 90 -16.35 -19.28 -4.23
C ILE A 90 -16.88 -18.73 -5.56
N SER A 91 -18.14 -19.03 -5.87
CA SER A 91 -18.77 -18.57 -7.11
C SER A 91 -19.14 -17.10 -7.06
N TYR A 92 -19.42 -16.50 -8.22
CA TYR A 92 -19.93 -15.13 -8.33
C TYR A 92 -21.25 -14.96 -7.58
N ARG A 93 -22.14 -15.95 -7.66
CA ARG A 93 -23.40 -15.99 -6.89
C ARG A 93 -23.13 -15.94 -5.40
N GLU A 94 -22.23 -16.79 -4.90
CA GLU A 94 -21.89 -16.83 -3.47
C GLU A 94 -21.27 -15.49 -3.00
N VAL A 95 -20.40 -14.87 -3.79
CA VAL A 95 -19.86 -13.54 -3.45
C VAL A 95 -20.97 -12.52 -3.29
N ALA A 96 -21.89 -12.41 -4.27
CA ALA A 96 -23.02 -11.47 -4.21
C ALA A 96 -23.92 -11.73 -2.99
N GLN A 97 -24.22 -13.00 -2.70
CA GLN A 97 -25.00 -13.40 -1.53
C GLN A 97 -24.30 -12.99 -0.21
N ARG A 98 -22.98 -13.24 -0.07
CA ARG A 98 -22.22 -12.89 1.12
C ARG A 98 -22.14 -11.38 1.31
N VAL A 99 -21.91 -10.62 0.25
CA VAL A 99 -21.93 -9.14 0.28
C VAL A 99 -23.30 -8.64 0.74
N THR A 100 -24.39 -9.18 0.19
CA THR A 100 -25.77 -8.85 0.60
C THR A 100 -26.01 -9.17 2.07
N GLN A 101 -25.61 -10.34 2.54
CA GLN A 101 -25.77 -10.77 3.92
C GLN A 101 -24.99 -9.87 4.89
N VAL A 102 -23.73 -9.52 4.57
CA VAL A 102 -22.93 -8.61 5.40
C VAL A 102 -23.57 -7.23 5.44
N SER A 103 -24.01 -6.70 4.30
CA SER A 103 -24.69 -5.40 4.24
C SER A 103 -25.98 -5.37 5.07
N ASN A 104 -26.81 -6.39 4.96
CA ASN A 104 -28.04 -6.53 5.76
C ASN A 104 -27.74 -6.68 7.26
N ALA A 105 -26.67 -7.41 7.61
CA ALA A 105 -26.21 -7.51 9.00
C ALA A 105 -25.82 -6.16 9.57
N LEU A 106 -25.01 -5.38 8.84
CA LEU A 106 -24.60 -4.04 9.25
C LEU A 106 -25.80 -3.09 9.36
N HIS A 107 -26.74 -3.15 8.42
CA HIS A 107 -27.97 -2.39 8.49
C HIS A 107 -28.81 -2.73 9.75
N SER A 108 -28.83 -4.00 10.20
CA SER A 108 -29.51 -4.39 11.43
C SER A 108 -28.89 -3.79 12.71
N PHE A 109 -27.65 -3.31 12.65
CA PHE A 109 -26.98 -2.51 13.67
C PHE A 109 -27.19 -0.99 13.48
N GLY A 110 -28.08 -0.57 12.57
CA GLY A 110 -28.36 0.84 12.31
C GLY A 110 -27.32 1.52 11.42
N ILE A 111 -26.44 0.76 10.75
CA ILE A 111 -25.51 1.35 9.78
C ILE A 111 -26.29 1.87 8.57
N GLY A 112 -26.18 3.16 8.34
CA GLY A 112 -26.71 3.89 7.18
C GLY A 112 -25.61 4.56 6.35
N ARG A 113 -25.99 5.38 5.36
CA ARG A 113 -25.08 5.93 4.34
C ARG A 113 -23.88 6.70 4.86
N THR A 114 -23.98 7.31 6.02
CA THR A 114 -22.92 8.14 6.63
C THR A 114 -22.22 7.46 7.80
N ASP A 115 -22.65 6.24 8.16
CA ASP A 115 -22.08 5.49 9.26
C ASP A 115 -20.92 4.62 8.79
N VAL A 116 -19.91 4.47 9.64
CA VAL A 116 -18.66 3.82 9.31
C VAL A 116 -18.54 2.45 9.98
N THR A 117 -18.09 1.48 9.20
CA THR A 117 -17.66 0.15 9.68
C THR A 117 -16.17 0.00 9.46
N SER A 118 -15.40 -0.10 10.53
CA SER A 118 -13.98 -0.44 10.46
C SER A 118 -13.77 -1.95 10.27
N ILE A 119 -12.72 -2.33 9.54
CA ILE A 119 -12.42 -3.73 9.18
C ILE A 119 -10.95 -4.01 9.45
N ILE A 120 -10.65 -4.97 10.33
CA ILE A 120 -9.29 -5.42 10.65
C ILE A 120 -9.18 -6.91 10.36
N LEU A 121 -9.04 -7.22 9.08
CA LEU A 121 -8.93 -8.60 8.59
C LEU A 121 -7.70 -8.77 7.68
N PRO A 122 -7.02 -9.91 7.74
CA PRO A 122 -6.07 -10.35 6.72
C PRO A 122 -6.75 -10.61 5.36
N ASN A 123 -5.97 -11.04 4.37
CA ASN A 123 -6.45 -11.35 3.02
C ASN A 123 -7.31 -12.65 2.97
N PHE A 124 -8.40 -12.68 3.70
CA PHE A 124 -9.42 -13.72 3.59
C PHE A 124 -10.49 -13.34 2.54
N PRO A 125 -11.24 -14.28 1.98
CA PRO A 125 -12.45 -13.97 1.20
C PRO A 125 -13.42 -13.08 1.96
N GLU A 126 -13.54 -13.30 3.26
CA GLU A 126 -14.37 -12.52 4.20
C GLU A 126 -13.94 -11.05 4.29
N MET A 127 -12.68 -10.72 3.96
CA MET A 127 -12.24 -9.33 3.86
C MET A 127 -12.94 -8.61 2.69
N TYR A 128 -13.08 -9.24 1.52
CA TYR A 128 -13.85 -8.68 0.41
C TYR A 128 -15.35 -8.63 0.71
N PHE A 129 -15.91 -9.66 1.35
CA PHE A 129 -17.32 -9.62 1.75
C PHE A 129 -17.60 -8.49 2.73
N SER A 130 -16.68 -8.27 3.69
CA SER A 130 -16.78 -7.19 4.67
C SER A 130 -16.60 -5.82 4.02
N LEU A 131 -15.60 -5.66 3.13
CA LEU A 131 -15.33 -4.42 2.42
C LEU A 131 -16.55 -4.01 1.59
N TRP A 132 -16.95 -4.84 0.62
CA TRP A 132 -18.05 -4.53 -0.29
C TRP A 132 -19.43 -4.50 0.42
N GLY A 133 -19.60 -5.30 1.47
CA GLY A 133 -20.81 -5.27 2.31
C GLY A 133 -20.92 -3.99 3.11
N ALA A 134 -19.82 -3.50 3.67
CA ALA A 134 -19.78 -2.23 4.40
C ALA A 134 -19.95 -1.02 3.45
N GLU A 135 -19.33 -1.03 2.28
CA GLU A 135 -19.53 -0.03 1.21
C GLU A 135 -20.99 0.00 0.73
N THR A 136 -21.67 -1.15 0.78
CA THR A 136 -23.08 -1.25 0.41
C THR A 136 -24.01 -0.71 1.49
N ALA A 137 -23.71 -0.95 2.78
CA ALA A 137 -24.53 -0.47 3.90
C ALA A 137 -24.27 1.00 4.22
N GLY A 138 -23.00 1.40 4.21
CA GLY A 138 -22.54 2.73 4.61
C GLY A 138 -21.12 2.98 4.10
N ILE A 139 -20.17 3.22 4.98
CA ILE A 139 -18.78 3.54 4.69
C ILE A 139 -17.86 2.45 5.26
N ALA A 140 -17.06 1.80 4.43
CA ALA A 140 -16.02 0.89 4.87
C ALA A 140 -14.74 1.64 5.27
N ASN A 141 -14.09 1.21 6.37
CA ASN A 141 -12.77 1.71 6.75
C ASN A 141 -11.82 0.52 6.97
N PRO A 142 -11.20 -0.01 5.90
CA PRO A 142 -10.26 -1.11 5.99
C PRO A 142 -8.94 -0.64 6.63
N ILE A 143 -8.50 -1.35 7.67
CA ILE A 143 -7.35 -0.97 8.50
C ILE A 143 -6.26 -2.03 8.41
N ASN A 144 -5.02 -1.58 8.33
CA ASN A 144 -3.84 -2.43 8.39
C ASN A 144 -3.76 -3.15 9.75
N PRO A 145 -3.89 -4.50 9.79
CA PRO A 145 -3.86 -5.26 11.04
C PRO A 145 -2.50 -5.31 11.74
N LEU A 146 -1.42 -4.90 11.05
CA LEU A 146 -0.06 -4.91 11.58
C LEU A 146 0.29 -3.63 12.36
N LEU A 147 -0.59 -2.62 12.33
CA LEU A 147 -0.40 -1.41 13.13
C LEU A 147 -0.53 -1.70 14.62
N GLU A 148 0.12 -0.88 15.42
CA GLU A 148 -0.03 -0.92 16.87
C GLU A 148 -1.45 -0.60 17.32
N ALA A 149 -1.87 -1.17 18.45
CA ALA A 149 -3.24 -1.05 18.95
C ALA A 149 -3.70 0.41 19.13
N ASN A 150 -2.81 1.30 19.62
CA ASN A 150 -3.10 2.71 19.79
C ASN A 150 -3.34 3.44 18.44
N ILE A 151 -2.57 3.10 17.38
CA ILE A 151 -2.77 3.67 16.04
C ILE A 151 -4.09 3.19 15.45
N ILE A 152 -4.39 1.89 15.59
CA ILE A 152 -5.68 1.31 15.16
C ILE A 152 -6.84 2.04 15.87
N LYS A 153 -6.75 2.23 17.19
CA LYS A 153 -7.74 2.98 17.97
C LYS A 153 -7.95 4.39 17.42
N GLU A 154 -6.87 5.11 17.13
CA GLU A 154 -6.97 6.47 16.61
C GLU A 154 -7.62 6.51 15.22
N ILE A 155 -7.30 5.57 14.32
CA ILE A 155 -7.94 5.46 13.01
C ILE A 155 -9.45 5.22 13.17
N ILE A 156 -9.85 4.26 14.00
CA ILE A 156 -11.27 3.95 14.24
C ILE A 156 -12.01 5.14 14.83
N THR A 157 -11.38 5.84 15.78
CA THR A 157 -11.94 7.03 16.44
C THR A 157 -12.08 8.19 15.45
N THR A 158 -11.06 8.45 14.62
CA THR A 158 -11.09 9.50 13.59
C THR A 158 -12.14 9.20 12.51
N ALA A 159 -12.31 7.93 12.14
CA ALA A 159 -13.34 7.50 11.21
C ALA A 159 -14.78 7.63 11.81
N GLY A 160 -14.92 7.70 13.13
CA GLY A 160 -16.20 7.68 13.81
C GLY A 160 -16.94 6.35 13.67
N SER A 161 -16.22 5.23 13.68
CA SER A 161 -16.78 3.92 13.38
C SER A 161 -17.73 3.43 14.48
N LYS A 162 -18.92 3.00 14.06
CA LYS A 162 -19.94 2.40 14.95
C LYS A 162 -19.78 0.88 15.08
N VAL A 163 -19.30 0.21 14.03
CA VAL A 163 -19.10 -1.23 14.03
C VAL A 163 -17.64 -1.54 13.66
N LEU A 164 -17.07 -2.55 14.30
CA LEU A 164 -15.76 -3.09 13.99
C LEU A 164 -15.89 -4.57 13.59
N ILE A 165 -15.45 -4.92 12.37
CA ILE A 165 -15.26 -6.32 11.96
C ILE A 165 -13.79 -6.67 12.17
N ALA A 166 -13.51 -7.68 12.99
CA ALA A 166 -12.15 -8.07 13.34
C ALA A 166 -11.94 -9.59 13.28
N LEU A 167 -10.68 -10.00 13.05
CA LEU A 167 -10.30 -11.40 13.17
C LEU A 167 -10.34 -11.84 14.64
N GLY A 168 -10.95 -12.98 14.90
CA GLY A 168 -10.99 -13.61 16.21
C GLY A 168 -9.67 -14.26 16.64
N PRO A 169 -9.69 -15.03 17.74
CA PRO A 169 -8.49 -15.66 18.29
C PRO A 169 -8.00 -16.79 17.37
N VAL A 170 -7.09 -16.44 16.47
CA VAL A 170 -6.43 -17.39 15.56
C VAL A 170 -4.96 -17.52 15.95
N PRO A 171 -4.39 -18.75 16.03
CA PRO A 171 -2.99 -18.95 16.33
C PRO A 171 -2.06 -18.16 15.40
N GLY A 172 -1.08 -17.46 15.98
CA GLY A 172 -0.12 -16.65 15.23
C GLY A 172 -0.62 -15.25 14.80
N SER A 173 -1.79 -14.82 15.31
CA SER A 173 -2.32 -13.46 15.09
C SER A 173 -2.58 -12.77 16.41
N ASP A 174 -2.20 -11.50 16.51
CA ASP A 174 -2.41 -10.62 17.66
C ASP A 174 -3.63 -9.66 17.47
N ILE A 175 -4.32 -9.76 16.33
CA ILE A 175 -5.45 -8.87 15.97
C ILE A 175 -6.53 -8.89 17.06
N TRP A 176 -6.86 -10.09 17.58
CA TRP A 176 -7.89 -10.20 18.61
C TRP A 176 -7.48 -9.55 19.92
N GLN A 177 -6.23 -9.74 20.36
CA GLN A 177 -5.67 -9.11 21.54
C GLN A 177 -5.68 -7.58 21.42
N LYS A 178 -5.26 -7.04 20.27
CA LYS A 178 -5.34 -5.61 19.96
C LYS A 178 -6.78 -5.10 20.01
N THR A 179 -7.73 -5.85 19.41
CA THR A 179 -9.15 -5.51 19.39
C THR A 179 -9.72 -5.42 20.80
N LEU A 180 -9.45 -6.43 21.66
CA LEU A 180 -9.91 -6.44 23.05
C LEU A 180 -9.33 -5.27 23.88
N ALA A 181 -8.06 -4.91 23.61
CA ALA A 181 -7.39 -3.82 24.31
C ALA A 181 -8.01 -2.45 24.02
N ILE A 182 -8.60 -2.23 22.84
CA ILE A 182 -9.03 -0.90 22.41
C ILE A 182 -10.56 -0.71 22.34
N LYS A 183 -11.35 -1.78 22.10
CA LYS A 183 -12.77 -1.67 21.75
C LYS A 183 -13.61 -0.85 22.75
N ASP A 184 -13.39 -1.03 24.05
CA ASP A 184 -14.15 -0.33 25.09
C ASP A 184 -13.69 1.13 25.31
N GLN A 185 -12.61 1.56 24.65
CA GLN A 185 -12.04 2.90 24.68
C GLN A 185 -12.49 3.78 23.48
N ILE A 186 -13.19 3.22 22.51
CA ILE A 186 -13.63 3.94 21.31
C ILE A 186 -15.06 4.47 21.53
N PRO A 187 -15.25 5.80 21.57
CA PRO A 187 -16.53 6.38 22.03
C PRO A 187 -17.73 6.02 21.16
N ALA A 188 -17.55 5.96 19.83
CA ALA A 188 -18.63 5.73 18.88
C ALA A 188 -18.90 4.24 18.62
N LEU A 189 -18.05 3.32 19.12
CA LEU A 189 -18.16 1.90 18.81
C LEU A 189 -19.30 1.24 19.58
N GLU A 190 -20.24 0.66 18.85
CA GLU A 190 -21.46 0.03 19.38
C GLU A 190 -21.39 -1.51 19.35
N ALA A 191 -20.61 -2.10 18.39
CA ALA A 191 -20.50 -3.54 18.25
C ALA A 191 -19.16 -3.97 17.64
N VAL A 192 -18.70 -5.16 18.02
CA VAL A 192 -17.62 -5.89 17.34
C VAL A 192 -18.18 -7.15 16.72
N ILE A 193 -17.92 -7.37 15.43
CA ILE A 193 -18.26 -8.59 14.69
C ILE A 193 -16.99 -9.39 14.49
N CYS A 194 -16.90 -10.56 15.09
CA CYS A 194 -15.71 -11.38 15.18
C CYS A 194 -15.73 -12.51 14.15
N LEU A 195 -14.80 -12.49 13.18
CA LEU A 195 -14.59 -13.59 12.24
C LEU A 195 -13.90 -14.75 12.95
N PHE A 196 -14.36 -15.98 12.78
CA PHE A 196 -13.92 -17.18 13.52
C PHE A 196 -14.12 -17.06 15.04
N GLY A 197 -15.20 -16.41 15.43
CA GLY A 197 -15.55 -16.11 16.82
C GLY A 197 -16.63 -17.01 17.43
N ASP A 198 -16.92 -18.18 16.83
CA ASP A 198 -18.02 -19.04 17.29
C ASP A 198 -17.85 -19.57 18.72
N ASP A 199 -16.62 -19.73 19.19
CA ASP A 199 -16.28 -20.22 20.52
C ASP A 199 -16.07 -19.08 21.54
N ILE A 200 -16.26 -17.81 21.16
CA ILE A 200 -16.14 -16.67 22.09
C ILE A 200 -17.40 -16.62 22.93
N PRO A 201 -17.30 -16.78 24.27
CA PRO A 201 -18.46 -16.65 25.14
C PRO A 201 -19.08 -15.25 25.01
N ALA A 202 -20.39 -15.18 24.96
CA ALA A 202 -21.12 -13.93 25.09
C ALA A 202 -20.81 -13.36 26.50
N SER A 203 -19.78 -12.50 26.60
CA SER A 203 -19.34 -11.93 27.88
C SER A 203 -20.24 -10.76 28.22
N SER A 204 -20.97 -10.88 29.33
CA SER A 204 -21.82 -9.82 29.89
C SER A 204 -21.03 -8.62 30.48
N ASN A 205 -19.69 -8.71 30.57
CA ASN A 205 -18.86 -7.71 31.27
C ASN A 205 -18.18 -6.70 30.32
N HIS A 206 -18.42 -6.73 29.01
CA HIS A 206 -17.85 -5.77 28.09
C HIS A 206 -18.83 -4.65 27.77
N LYS A 207 -18.33 -3.40 27.72
CA LYS A 207 -19.12 -2.22 27.33
C LYS A 207 -19.61 -2.35 25.88
N VAL A 208 -18.73 -2.85 24.96
CA VAL A 208 -19.05 -3.07 23.56
C VAL A 208 -19.25 -4.57 23.31
N PRO A 209 -20.46 -5.02 22.89
CA PRO A 209 -20.77 -6.43 22.68
C PRO A 209 -20.04 -7.02 21.48
N VAL A 210 -19.78 -8.34 21.53
CA VAL A 210 -19.12 -9.11 20.47
C VAL A 210 -20.11 -10.10 19.88
N TYR A 211 -20.16 -10.17 18.53
CA TYR A 211 -21.02 -11.06 17.77
C TYR A 211 -20.18 -11.95 16.83
N SER A 212 -20.56 -13.23 16.65
CA SER A 212 -19.94 -14.10 15.66
C SER A 212 -20.36 -13.67 14.25
N PHE A 213 -19.36 -13.46 13.37
CA PHE A 213 -19.56 -13.11 11.97
C PHE A 213 -20.43 -14.18 11.27
N GLU A 214 -20.06 -15.46 11.41
CA GLU A 214 -20.72 -16.59 10.76
C GLU A 214 -22.18 -16.73 11.18
N LYS A 215 -22.44 -16.68 12.49
CA LYS A 215 -23.80 -16.77 13.05
C LYS A 215 -24.66 -15.58 12.69
N LEU A 216 -24.04 -14.39 12.58
CA LEU A 216 -24.75 -13.17 12.25
C LEU A 216 -25.19 -13.14 10.79
N ILE A 217 -24.25 -13.40 9.85
CA ILE A 217 -24.55 -13.36 8.41
C ILE A 217 -25.47 -14.51 7.98
N ALA A 218 -25.36 -15.70 8.60
CA ALA A 218 -26.22 -16.84 8.27
C ALA A 218 -27.72 -16.57 8.51
N LYS A 219 -28.06 -15.61 9.38
CA LYS A 219 -29.42 -15.19 9.67
C LYS A 219 -29.98 -14.15 8.69
N GLN A 220 -29.11 -13.58 7.84
CA GLN A 220 -29.48 -12.50 6.94
C GLN A 220 -30.00 -12.98 5.60
N GLN A 221 -30.91 -12.21 5.01
CA GLN A 221 -31.37 -12.40 3.64
C GLN A 221 -30.18 -12.27 2.68
N ALA A 222 -30.02 -13.27 1.79
CA ALA A 222 -28.90 -13.34 0.85
C ALA A 222 -29.21 -12.78 -0.55
N GLU A 223 -30.48 -12.76 -0.93
CA GLU A 223 -30.90 -12.44 -2.31
C GLU A 223 -31.33 -10.97 -2.48
N LYS A 224 -31.59 -10.27 -1.40
CA LYS A 224 -32.16 -8.91 -1.45
C LYS A 224 -31.61 -8.04 -0.32
N LEU A 225 -31.25 -6.79 -0.67
CA LEU A 225 -30.99 -5.76 0.33
C LEU A 225 -32.25 -5.39 1.09
N LEU A 226 -32.12 -5.20 2.40
CA LEU A 226 -33.19 -4.74 3.28
C LEU A 226 -33.21 -3.21 3.46
N HIS A 227 -32.36 -2.52 2.72
CA HIS A 227 -32.21 -1.06 2.70
C HIS A 227 -32.02 -0.54 1.27
N ALA A 228 -32.01 0.78 1.09
CA ALA A 228 -31.83 1.40 -0.22
C ALA A 228 -30.42 1.12 -0.80
N THR A 229 -30.33 0.91 -2.11
CA THR A 229 -29.07 0.76 -2.82
C THR A 229 -28.27 2.07 -2.79
N PRO A 230 -26.94 2.05 -2.62
CA PRO A 230 -26.10 3.25 -2.69
C PRO A 230 -26.08 3.86 -4.09
N LYS A 231 -25.70 5.15 -4.14
CA LYS A 231 -25.51 5.92 -5.38
C LYS A 231 -24.03 6.15 -5.65
N GLN A 232 -23.68 6.46 -6.87
CA GLN A 232 -22.31 6.82 -7.27
C GLN A 232 -21.72 7.96 -6.43
N SER A 233 -22.56 8.94 -6.03
CA SER A 233 -22.15 10.10 -5.24
C SER A 233 -21.99 9.84 -3.74
N ASP A 234 -22.41 8.67 -3.25
CA ASP A 234 -22.25 8.33 -1.84
C ASP A 234 -20.79 8.00 -1.55
N ILE A 235 -20.32 8.38 -0.36
CA ILE A 235 -19.00 7.94 0.13
C ILE A 235 -19.11 6.45 0.45
N CYS A 236 -18.22 5.64 -0.12
CA CYS A 236 -18.20 4.19 0.10
C CYS A 236 -17.09 3.75 1.04
N SER A 237 -15.95 4.44 1.06
CA SER A 237 -14.81 3.99 1.86
C SER A 237 -13.95 5.14 2.39
N TYR A 238 -13.24 4.86 3.50
CA TYR A 238 -12.15 5.65 4.05
C TYR A 238 -10.89 4.81 4.03
N PHE A 239 -10.00 5.04 3.07
CA PHE A 239 -8.69 4.39 3.05
C PHE A 239 -7.66 5.21 3.80
N HIS A 240 -6.93 4.58 4.72
CA HIS A 240 -5.82 5.27 5.37
C HIS A 240 -4.60 5.33 4.45
N THR A 241 -3.97 6.50 4.38
CA THR A 241 -2.72 6.69 3.63
C THR A 241 -1.53 6.46 4.54
N GLY A 242 -0.47 5.87 4.01
CA GLY A 242 0.82 5.77 4.69
C GLY A 242 1.50 7.14 4.74
N GLY A 243 1.19 7.96 5.74
CA GLY A 243 1.90 9.22 5.95
C GLY A 243 3.31 8.97 6.49
N THR A 244 4.33 9.58 5.91
CA THR A 244 5.71 9.54 6.42
C THR A 244 5.88 10.38 7.69
N THR A 245 4.87 11.15 8.11
CA THR A 245 5.01 12.22 9.11
C THR A 245 3.87 12.26 10.15
N GLY A 246 3.30 11.12 10.57
CA GLY A 246 2.27 11.16 11.61
C GLY A 246 1.20 10.09 11.52
N LEU A 247 0.02 10.33 12.15
CA LEU A 247 -1.14 9.44 12.01
C LEU A 247 -1.55 9.34 10.55
N PRO A 248 -1.97 8.14 10.09
CA PRO A 248 -2.49 7.96 8.75
C PRO A 248 -3.68 8.88 8.49
N LYS A 249 -3.67 9.59 7.36
CA LYS A 249 -4.81 10.36 6.89
C LYS A 249 -5.87 9.42 6.34
N LEU A 250 -7.14 9.76 6.48
CA LEU A 250 -8.26 8.99 5.92
C LEU A 250 -8.77 9.66 4.65
N ALA A 251 -8.49 9.06 3.49
CA ALA A 251 -8.99 9.52 2.19
C ALA A 251 -10.41 9.00 1.97
N LYS A 252 -11.34 9.89 1.63
CA LYS A 252 -12.72 9.54 1.28
C LYS A 252 -12.78 9.07 -0.16
N HIS A 253 -13.40 7.93 -0.44
CA HIS A 253 -13.75 7.52 -1.81
C HIS A 253 -15.26 7.51 -1.99
N LEU A 254 -15.70 7.93 -3.17
CA LEU A 254 -17.07 7.74 -3.64
C LEU A 254 -17.16 6.40 -4.38
N HIS A 255 -18.35 5.82 -4.45
CA HIS A 255 -18.59 4.68 -5.36
C HIS A 255 -18.14 4.99 -6.78
N LEU A 256 -18.37 6.24 -7.25
CA LEU A 256 -17.92 6.69 -8.57
C LEU A 256 -16.40 6.58 -8.74
N ASN A 257 -15.63 6.98 -7.72
CA ASN A 257 -14.16 6.95 -7.80
C ASN A 257 -13.66 5.52 -8.03
N GLU A 258 -14.11 4.58 -7.22
CA GLU A 258 -13.66 3.19 -7.26
C GLU A 258 -14.13 2.47 -8.53
N LEU A 259 -15.39 2.66 -8.93
CA LEU A 259 -15.93 2.10 -10.17
C LEU A 259 -15.21 2.65 -11.41
N THR A 260 -14.92 3.97 -11.42
CA THR A 260 -14.18 4.59 -12.53
C THR A 260 -12.77 4.02 -12.64
N ASN A 261 -12.03 3.95 -11.52
CA ASN A 261 -10.65 3.47 -11.56
C ASN A 261 -10.56 1.97 -11.88
N ALA A 262 -11.48 1.15 -11.37
CA ALA A 262 -11.60 -0.26 -11.73
C ALA A 262 -11.89 -0.46 -13.23
N ALA A 263 -12.79 0.36 -13.81
CA ALA A 263 -13.08 0.33 -15.23
C ALA A 263 -11.90 0.83 -16.08
N GLN A 264 -11.20 1.89 -15.65
CA GLN A 264 -9.96 2.37 -16.28
C GLN A 264 -8.89 1.27 -16.32
N MET A 265 -8.69 0.56 -15.21
CA MET A 265 -7.75 -0.60 -15.16
C MET A 265 -8.13 -1.66 -16.19
N ASN A 266 -9.41 -1.98 -16.34
CA ASN A 266 -9.88 -2.96 -17.32
C ASN A 266 -9.67 -2.50 -18.76
N LEU A 267 -9.71 -1.19 -19.05
CA LEU A 267 -9.43 -0.64 -20.37
C LEU A 267 -7.95 -0.78 -20.78
N VAL A 268 -7.04 -0.58 -19.82
CA VAL A 268 -5.60 -0.55 -20.07
C VAL A 268 -4.88 -1.86 -19.71
N SER A 269 -5.58 -2.89 -19.27
CA SER A 269 -5.00 -4.19 -18.93
C SER A 269 -5.26 -5.22 -20.04
N PRO A 270 -4.34 -6.20 -20.29
CA PRO A 270 -4.56 -7.27 -21.26
C PRO A 270 -5.53 -8.35 -20.77
N MET A 271 -6.23 -8.11 -19.66
CA MET A 271 -7.10 -9.08 -19.01
C MET A 271 -8.39 -9.36 -19.77
N GLU A 272 -8.80 -10.61 -19.76
CA GLU A 272 -10.03 -11.12 -20.36
C GLU A 272 -10.96 -11.74 -19.29
N PRO A 273 -12.27 -11.86 -19.54
CA PRO A 273 -13.21 -12.38 -18.55
C PRO A 273 -12.91 -13.81 -18.01
N ASN A 274 -12.14 -14.61 -18.74
CA ASN A 274 -11.77 -15.98 -18.34
C ASN A 274 -10.41 -16.07 -17.64
N ASP A 275 -9.71 -14.96 -17.51
CA ASP A 275 -8.40 -14.93 -16.88
C ASP A 275 -8.49 -15.03 -15.36
N SER A 276 -7.38 -15.38 -14.75
CA SER A 276 -7.23 -15.33 -13.29
C SER A 276 -6.21 -14.24 -12.91
N VAL A 277 -6.50 -13.55 -11.82
CA VAL A 277 -5.67 -12.47 -11.25
C VAL A 277 -5.13 -12.91 -9.90
N LEU A 278 -3.82 -12.82 -9.68
CA LEU A 278 -3.22 -13.08 -8.37
C LEU A 278 -3.20 -11.80 -7.52
N ILE A 279 -3.85 -11.86 -6.37
CA ILE A 279 -3.81 -10.81 -5.34
C ILE A 279 -3.05 -11.32 -4.13
N GLY A 280 -1.84 -10.81 -3.95
CA GLY A 280 -0.98 -11.08 -2.80
C GLY A 280 -0.67 -9.81 -1.98
N LEU A 281 -1.04 -8.63 -2.46
CA LEU A 281 -0.99 -7.40 -1.69
C LEU A 281 -2.18 -7.30 -0.73
N PRO A 282 -2.05 -6.55 0.40
CA PRO A 282 -3.13 -6.44 1.38
C PRO A 282 -4.37 -5.73 0.84
N ILE A 283 -5.56 -6.29 1.10
CA ILE A 283 -6.86 -5.74 0.64
C ILE A 283 -7.22 -4.43 1.37
N PHE A 284 -6.66 -4.16 2.55
CA PHE A 284 -6.85 -2.86 3.21
C PHE A 284 -6.18 -1.69 2.46
N HIS A 285 -5.42 -1.98 1.40
CA HIS A 285 -4.78 -0.98 0.53
C HIS A 285 -5.48 -0.93 -0.83
N VAL A 286 -5.62 0.27 -1.38
CA VAL A 286 -6.34 0.54 -2.64
C VAL A 286 -5.88 -0.31 -3.83
N ASN A 287 -4.59 -0.68 -3.92
CA ASN A 287 -4.10 -1.53 -5.00
C ASN A 287 -4.90 -2.86 -5.07
N ALA A 288 -4.95 -3.62 -3.98
CA ALA A 288 -5.65 -4.91 -3.96
C ALA A 288 -7.18 -4.75 -3.94
N ALA A 289 -7.72 -3.73 -3.26
CA ALA A 289 -9.15 -3.46 -3.22
C ALA A 289 -9.69 -3.17 -4.63
N ILE A 290 -9.06 -2.24 -5.35
CA ILE A 290 -9.52 -1.82 -6.69
C ILE A 290 -9.20 -2.87 -7.76
N THR A 291 -8.04 -3.57 -7.67
CA THR A 291 -7.77 -4.72 -8.56
C THR A 291 -8.83 -5.82 -8.38
N GLY A 292 -9.26 -6.07 -7.15
CA GLY A 292 -10.36 -7.01 -6.86
C GLY A 292 -11.68 -6.57 -7.48
N LEU A 293 -12.04 -5.29 -7.33
CA LEU A 293 -13.25 -4.72 -7.94
C LEU A 293 -13.19 -4.77 -9.47
N ALA A 294 -12.05 -4.39 -10.08
CA ALA A 294 -11.82 -4.48 -11.51
C ALA A 294 -12.00 -5.92 -12.03
N SER A 295 -11.47 -6.89 -11.30
CA SER A 295 -11.62 -8.32 -11.61
C SER A 295 -13.07 -8.77 -11.55
N MET A 296 -13.82 -8.37 -10.52
CA MET A 296 -15.25 -8.66 -10.39
C MET A 296 -16.06 -8.05 -11.54
N MET A 297 -15.80 -6.79 -11.91
CA MET A 297 -16.49 -6.11 -13.01
C MET A 297 -16.20 -6.76 -14.36
N LEU A 298 -14.96 -7.20 -14.59
CA LEU A 298 -14.54 -7.89 -15.81
C LEU A 298 -15.15 -9.30 -15.92
N GLY A 299 -15.35 -9.99 -14.81
CA GLY A 299 -15.78 -11.38 -14.77
C GLY A 299 -14.62 -12.37 -14.72
N SER A 300 -13.44 -11.96 -14.26
CA SER A 300 -12.26 -12.81 -14.07
C SER A 300 -12.24 -13.48 -12.68
N THR A 301 -11.36 -14.48 -12.49
CA THR A 301 -11.21 -15.16 -11.20
C THR A 301 -10.10 -14.51 -10.39
N ILE A 302 -10.36 -14.15 -9.14
CA ILE A 302 -9.36 -13.65 -8.19
C ILE A 302 -8.76 -14.86 -7.46
N LEU A 303 -7.43 -14.98 -7.46
CA LEU A 303 -6.68 -15.88 -6.58
C LEU A 303 -6.09 -15.08 -5.43
N LEU A 304 -6.53 -15.36 -4.19
CA LEU A 304 -5.93 -14.82 -2.98
C LEU A 304 -4.76 -15.70 -2.52
N ALA A 305 -3.58 -15.10 -2.35
CA ALA A 305 -2.34 -15.79 -1.98
C ALA A 305 -2.26 -16.12 -0.47
N GLY A 306 -3.39 -16.42 0.16
CA GLY A 306 -3.48 -16.71 1.60
C GLY A 306 -3.56 -15.45 2.48
N PRO A 307 -3.70 -15.63 3.81
CA PRO A 307 -3.99 -14.52 4.73
C PRO A 307 -2.87 -13.47 4.80
N SER A 308 -1.62 -13.89 4.66
CA SER A 308 -0.46 -13.00 4.68
C SER A 308 -0.04 -12.51 3.28
N GLY A 309 -0.76 -12.90 2.23
CA GLY A 309 -0.43 -12.55 0.84
C GLY A 309 0.99 -12.98 0.46
N PHE A 310 1.73 -12.12 -0.23
CA PHE A 310 3.12 -12.41 -0.64
C PHE A 310 4.09 -12.65 0.53
N ARG A 311 3.75 -12.23 1.75
CA ARG A 311 4.53 -12.52 2.96
C ARG A 311 4.24 -13.90 3.55
N GLY A 312 3.27 -14.62 2.99
CA GLY A 312 2.94 -15.96 3.42
C GLY A 312 4.11 -16.92 3.17
N LYS A 313 4.28 -17.86 4.11
CA LYS A 313 5.32 -18.89 4.01
C LYS A 313 5.25 -19.58 2.66
N ASN A 314 6.39 -19.72 1.99
CA ASN A 314 6.58 -20.38 0.69
C ASN A 314 5.77 -19.80 -0.49
N ILE A 315 5.08 -18.66 -0.35
CA ILE A 315 4.34 -18.05 -1.47
C ILE A 315 5.31 -17.59 -2.56
N ILE A 316 6.35 -16.84 -2.21
CA ILE A 316 7.34 -16.34 -3.19
C ILE A 316 8.13 -17.51 -3.79
N ALA A 317 8.59 -18.45 -2.97
CA ALA A 317 9.31 -19.63 -3.42
C ALA A 317 8.51 -20.50 -4.43
N ASN A 318 7.20 -20.56 -4.28
CA ASN A 318 6.30 -21.29 -5.16
C ASN A 318 5.61 -20.43 -6.22
N LEU A 319 5.98 -19.15 -6.36
CA LEU A 319 5.21 -18.18 -7.15
C LEU A 319 5.00 -18.62 -8.60
N LEU A 320 6.07 -19.03 -9.32
CA LEU A 320 5.93 -19.51 -10.70
C LEU A 320 5.00 -20.73 -10.81
N THR A 321 5.05 -21.63 -9.83
CA THR A 321 4.17 -22.80 -9.76
C THR A 321 2.71 -22.40 -9.49
N ILE A 322 2.48 -21.39 -8.65
CA ILE A 322 1.16 -20.81 -8.41
C ILE A 322 0.61 -20.20 -9.69
N LEU A 323 1.43 -19.39 -10.40
CA LEU A 323 1.04 -18.76 -11.65
C LEU A 323 0.61 -19.79 -12.71
N ASP A 324 1.34 -20.90 -12.84
CA ASP A 324 1.02 -21.98 -13.79
C ASP A 324 -0.23 -22.78 -13.38
N ASN A 325 -0.31 -23.20 -12.11
CA ASN A 325 -1.35 -24.11 -11.66
C ASN A 325 -2.74 -23.48 -11.60
N PHE A 326 -2.81 -22.17 -11.37
CA PHE A 326 -4.06 -21.41 -11.30
C PHE A 326 -4.34 -20.58 -12.55
N ASN A 327 -3.57 -20.78 -13.63
CA ASN A 327 -3.72 -20.08 -14.91
C ASN A 327 -3.74 -18.56 -14.73
N ILE A 328 -2.80 -18.01 -13.93
CA ILE A 328 -2.74 -16.58 -13.68
C ILE A 328 -2.29 -15.84 -14.92
N ALA A 329 -3.05 -14.82 -15.31
CA ALA A 329 -2.76 -13.95 -16.43
C ALA A 329 -2.20 -12.57 -15.99
N PHE A 330 -2.54 -12.14 -14.79
CA PHE A 330 -2.13 -10.85 -14.26
C PHE A 330 -1.81 -10.93 -12.77
N MET A 331 -0.77 -10.19 -12.38
CA MET A 331 -0.48 -9.95 -10.96
C MET A 331 0.01 -8.51 -10.77
N THR A 332 -0.24 -7.97 -9.58
CA THR A 332 0.36 -6.73 -9.13
C THR A 332 1.14 -6.95 -7.85
N ALA A 333 2.34 -6.38 -7.76
CA ALA A 333 3.19 -6.49 -6.59
C ALA A 333 4.09 -5.26 -6.43
N VAL A 334 4.87 -5.25 -5.37
CA VAL A 334 5.90 -4.24 -5.07
C VAL A 334 7.29 -4.76 -5.44
N PRO A 335 8.31 -3.90 -5.62
CA PRO A 335 9.65 -4.32 -6.05
C PRO A 335 10.25 -5.45 -5.21
N THR A 336 10.02 -5.45 -3.89
CA THR A 336 10.56 -6.47 -2.97
C THR A 336 10.06 -7.89 -3.25
N VAL A 337 8.85 -8.04 -3.78
CA VAL A 337 8.29 -9.35 -4.20
C VAL A 337 9.03 -9.87 -5.42
N TYR A 338 9.28 -9.02 -6.40
CA TYR A 338 10.03 -9.38 -7.62
C TYR A 338 11.50 -9.69 -7.31
N ALA A 339 12.14 -8.90 -6.45
CA ALA A 339 13.49 -9.15 -5.97
C ALA A 339 13.60 -10.48 -5.21
N GLY A 340 12.67 -10.76 -4.28
CA GLY A 340 12.63 -12.02 -3.54
C GLY A 340 12.43 -13.25 -4.44
N LEU A 341 11.60 -13.14 -5.49
CA LEU A 341 11.47 -14.21 -6.47
C LEU A 341 12.78 -14.45 -7.24
N LEU A 342 13.44 -13.39 -7.71
CA LEU A 342 14.72 -13.52 -8.41
C LEU A 342 15.80 -14.15 -7.55
N GLN A 343 15.89 -13.76 -6.27
CA GLN A 343 16.80 -14.36 -5.32
C GLN A 343 16.57 -15.86 -5.19
N HIS A 344 15.30 -16.27 -4.98
CA HIS A 344 14.95 -17.69 -4.92
C HIS A 344 15.30 -18.45 -6.20
N LEU A 345 14.94 -17.90 -7.38
CA LEU A 345 15.23 -18.56 -8.66
C LEU A 345 16.74 -18.67 -8.95
N SER A 346 17.55 -17.77 -8.42
CA SER A 346 19.01 -17.79 -8.56
C SER A 346 19.64 -18.80 -7.59
N ALA A 347 19.21 -18.80 -6.32
CA ALA A 347 19.68 -19.73 -5.30
C ALA A 347 19.43 -21.20 -5.67
N GLU A 348 18.26 -21.50 -6.24
CA GLU A 348 17.87 -22.85 -6.68
C GLU A 348 18.32 -23.19 -8.10
N ASN A 349 19.08 -22.31 -8.78
CA ASN A 349 19.52 -22.48 -10.17
C ASN A 349 18.36 -22.81 -11.15
N ILE A 350 17.16 -22.29 -10.91
CA ILE A 350 16.00 -22.54 -11.76
C ILE A 350 16.20 -21.86 -13.10
N PRO A 351 16.08 -22.58 -14.23
CA PRO A 351 16.25 -21.98 -15.56
C PRO A 351 15.13 -20.97 -15.86
N PRO A 352 15.37 -20.03 -16.81
CA PRO A 352 14.32 -19.13 -17.30
C PRO A 352 13.09 -19.91 -17.74
N LYS A 353 11.92 -19.48 -17.29
CA LYS A 353 10.65 -20.11 -17.63
C LYS A 353 9.49 -19.12 -17.49
N ARG A 354 8.73 -18.94 -18.56
CA ARG A 354 7.47 -18.20 -18.54
C ARG A 354 6.31 -19.08 -18.11
N PRO A 355 5.51 -18.66 -17.12
CA PRO A 355 4.23 -19.30 -16.82
C PRO A 355 3.28 -19.19 -18.02
N LYS A 356 2.52 -20.26 -18.29
CA LYS A 356 1.78 -20.47 -19.55
C LYS A 356 0.81 -19.35 -19.92
N ASN A 357 0.08 -18.83 -18.94
CA ASN A 357 -0.99 -17.84 -19.15
C ASN A 357 -0.59 -16.42 -18.77
N MET A 358 0.60 -16.20 -18.22
CA MET A 358 0.99 -14.91 -17.71
C MET A 358 1.10 -13.88 -18.83
N LYS A 359 0.23 -12.87 -18.82
CA LYS A 359 0.18 -11.78 -19.80
C LYS A 359 1.01 -10.58 -19.34
N LEU A 360 0.85 -10.18 -18.07
CA LEU A 360 1.45 -8.98 -17.52
C LEU A 360 1.66 -9.07 -16.00
N ALA A 361 2.82 -8.63 -15.53
CA ALA A 361 3.08 -8.28 -14.15
C ALA A 361 3.18 -6.76 -14.00
N LEU A 362 2.51 -6.19 -13.01
CA LEU A 362 2.53 -4.76 -12.72
C LEU A 362 3.29 -4.51 -11.42
N CYS A 363 4.27 -3.63 -11.46
CA CYS A 363 4.92 -3.08 -10.28
C CYS A 363 4.33 -1.72 -9.94
N GLY A 364 3.91 -1.54 -8.70
CA GLY A 364 3.36 -0.28 -8.24
C GLY A 364 3.69 0.02 -6.79
N ALA A 365 3.23 1.17 -6.33
CA ALA A 365 3.35 1.60 -4.94
C ALA A 365 4.77 1.95 -4.45
N ALA A 366 5.82 1.56 -5.16
CA ALA A 366 7.22 1.95 -4.93
C ALA A 366 7.97 1.94 -6.26
N PRO A 367 9.05 2.73 -6.40
CA PRO A 367 9.83 2.79 -7.63
C PRO A 367 10.45 1.44 -8.01
N LEU A 368 10.33 1.05 -9.26
CA LEU A 368 10.97 -0.13 -9.83
C LEU A 368 12.31 0.27 -10.46
N SER A 369 13.43 -0.33 -10.00
CA SER A 369 14.70 -0.06 -10.67
C SER A 369 14.75 -0.72 -12.05
N PRO A 370 15.33 -0.05 -13.06
CA PRO A 370 15.46 -0.60 -14.41
C PRO A 370 16.22 -1.94 -14.46
N ASP A 371 17.20 -2.13 -13.57
CA ASP A 371 17.97 -3.37 -13.49
C ASP A 371 17.14 -4.52 -12.91
N LEU A 372 16.36 -4.28 -11.85
CA LEU A 372 15.44 -5.27 -11.31
C LEU A 372 14.44 -5.71 -12.37
N GLN A 373 13.86 -4.74 -13.11
CA GLN A 373 12.95 -5.01 -14.21
C GLN A 373 13.60 -5.90 -15.28
N ALA A 374 14.81 -5.53 -15.75
CA ALA A 374 15.52 -6.29 -16.79
C ALA A 374 15.88 -7.70 -16.31
N LYS A 375 16.42 -7.85 -15.09
CA LYS A 375 16.74 -9.15 -14.47
C LYS A 375 15.50 -10.03 -14.37
N PHE A 376 14.36 -9.45 -13.94
CA PHE A 376 13.10 -10.18 -13.82
C PHE A 376 12.59 -10.67 -15.18
N ILE A 377 12.53 -9.79 -16.18
CA ILE A 377 12.08 -10.17 -17.54
C ILE A 377 12.99 -11.25 -18.13
N ASN A 378 14.32 -11.10 -18.01
CA ASN A 378 15.27 -12.08 -18.53
C ASN A 378 15.15 -13.46 -17.84
N LYS A 379 14.84 -13.50 -16.53
CA LYS A 379 14.75 -14.75 -15.77
C LYS A 379 13.40 -15.44 -15.88
N THR A 380 12.32 -14.66 -16.05
CA THR A 380 10.95 -15.20 -16.01
C THR A 380 10.22 -15.14 -17.36
N GLU A 381 10.74 -14.37 -18.33
CA GLU A 381 10.09 -14.06 -19.63
C GLU A 381 8.69 -13.43 -19.46
N ILE A 382 8.39 -12.89 -18.27
CA ILE A 382 7.15 -12.16 -17.97
C ILE A 382 7.38 -10.68 -18.24
N ASN A 383 6.48 -10.04 -18.97
CA ASN A 383 6.48 -8.59 -19.10
C ASN A 383 6.18 -7.95 -17.74
N LEU A 384 7.14 -7.22 -17.21
CA LEU A 384 7.01 -6.45 -15.96
C LEU A 384 6.97 -4.97 -16.32
N VAL A 385 5.88 -4.31 -15.98
CA VAL A 385 5.70 -2.87 -16.21
C VAL A 385 5.49 -2.12 -14.91
N GLU A 386 5.81 -0.83 -14.91
CA GLU A 386 5.59 0.05 -13.78
C GLU A 386 4.29 0.83 -13.93
N GLY A 387 3.61 1.12 -12.81
CA GLY A 387 2.48 2.03 -12.74
C GLY A 387 2.60 2.94 -11.52
N TYR A 388 2.19 4.20 -11.68
CA TYR A 388 2.12 5.17 -10.61
C TYR A 388 0.67 5.43 -10.22
N GLY A 389 0.44 5.64 -8.93
CA GLY A 389 -0.84 6.01 -8.38
C GLY A 389 -0.77 6.28 -6.89
N SER A 390 -1.87 6.78 -6.37
CA SER A 390 -2.03 7.15 -4.95
C SER A 390 -3.44 6.83 -4.47
N THR A 391 -3.64 6.84 -3.16
CA THR A 391 -4.97 6.71 -2.56
C THR A 391 -5.88 7.86 -2.99
N GLU A 392 -5.34 9.06 -3.19
CA GLU A 392 -6.05 10.26 -3.63
C GLU A 392 -6.54 10.16 -5.09
N GLY A 393 -5.84 9.39 -5.93
CA GLY A 393 -6.26 9.01 -7.28
C GLY A 393 -7.04 7.69 -7.33
N THR A 394 -7.49 7.18 -6.20
CA THR A 394 -8.13 5.89 -5.94
C THR A 394 -7.15 4.73 -5.96
N ALA A 395 -6.44 4.45 -7.07
CA ALA A 395 -5.35 3.46 -7.11
C ALA A 395 -4.35 3.81 -8.21
N VAL A 396 -4.71 3.69 -9.48
CA VAL A 396 -3.83 3.88 -10.64
C VAL A 396 -4.06 5.25 -11.28
N SER A 397 -3.00 5.96 -11.59
CA SER A 397 -3.00 7.25 -12.32
C SER A 397 -2.26 7.15 -13.64
N THR A 398 -1.16 6.38 -13.70
CA THR A 398 -0.43 6.08 -14.95
C THR A 398 -0.06 4.61 -15.03
N ILE A 399 0.10 4.11 -16.23
CA ILE A 399 0.59 2.75 -16.50
C ILE A 399 1.57 2.76 -17.67
N MET A 400 2.66 2.00 -17.54
CA MET A 400 3.62 1.80 -18.61
C MET A 400 3.06 0.81 -19.64
N PRO A 401 2.97 1.17 -20.93
CA PRO A 401 2.65 0.22 -21.99
C PRO A 401 3.74 -0.86 -22.12
N VAL A 402 3.34 -2.08 -22.51
CA VAL A 402 4.27 -3.22 -22.64
C VAL A 402 5.37 -2.94 -23.68
N ASN A 403 5.03 -2.31 -24.82
CA ASN A 403 5.95 -1.96 -25.89
C ASN A 403 6.31 -0.47 -25.88
N SER A 404 6.57 0.06 -24.71
CA SER A 404 6.87 1.47 -24.49
C SER A 404 8.15 1.91 -25.20
N VAL A 405 8.13 3.13 -25.73
CA VAL A 405 9.31 3.85 -26.27
C VAL A 405 9.90 4.84 -25.26
N ALA A 406 9.43 4.79 -24.01
CA ALA A 406 9.80 5.71 -22.94
C ALA A 406 11.25 5.55 -22.47
N THR A 407 11.72 6.57 -21.75
CA THR A 407 12.98 6.50 -21.01
C THR A 407 12.86 5.52 -19.84
N ARG A 408 13.99 5.00 -19.35
CA ARG A 408 14.05 4.04 -18.23
C ARG A 408 13.46 4.53 -16.91
N THR A 409 13.25 5.86 -16.75
CA THR A 409 12.73 6.46 -15.52
C THR A 409 11.24 6.78 -15.57
N ALA A 410 10.57 6.51 -16.69
CA ALA A 410 9.15 6.78 -16.86
C ALA A 410 8.29 5.74 -16.12
N VAL A 411 7.20 6.23 -15.51
CA VAL A 411 6.19 5.42 -14.80
C VAL A 411 4.88 5.29 -15.58
N GLY A 412 4.87 5.69 -16.84
CA GLY A 412 3.80 5.42 -17.79
C GLY A 412 3.03 6.63 -18.30
N LEU A 413 2.01 6.30 -19.06
CA LEU A 413 1.04 7.24 -19.62
C LEU A 413 -0.16 7.38 -18.70
N THR A 414 -0.75 8.59 -18.63
CA THR A 414 -1.99 8.85 -17.88
C THR A 414 -3.11 7.93 -18.37
N ILE A 415 -3.81 7.29 -17.44
CA ILE A 415 -4.92 6.39 -17.77
C ILE A 415 -6.09 7.15 -18.41
N PRO A 416 -6.92 6.50 -19.24
CA PRO A 416 -8.03 7.14 -19.94
C PRO A 416 -9.04 7.80 -18.99
N GLY A 417 -9.54 8.99 -19.35
CA GLY A 417 -10.54 9.73 -18.56
C GLY A 417 -9.97 10.45 -17.32
N MET A 418 -8.66 10.42 -17.11
CA MET A 418 -7.96 11.20 -16.10
C MET A 418 -7.15 12.33 -16.74
N VAL A 419 -7.04 13.45 -16.07
CA VAL A 419 -6.18 14.57 -16.46
C VAL A 419 -5.03 14.68 -15.49
N LEU A 420 -3.82 14.75 -16.02
CA LEU A 420 -2.57 14.96 -15.28
C LEU A 420 -1.88 16.20 -15.84
N ARG A 421 -1.42 17.08 -14.95
CA ARG A 421 -0.64 18.29 -15.25
C ARG A 421 0.58 18.33 -14.34
N ILE A 422 1.58 19.06 -14.77
CA ILE A 422 2.74 19.42 -13.93
C ILE A 422 2.63 20.91 -13.63
N GLY A 423 2.76 21.28 -12.35
CA GLY A 423 2.64 22.67 -11.90
C GLY A 423 3.81 23.14 -11.07
N GLU A 424 4.24 24.35 -11.31
CA GLU A 424 5.18 25.07 -10.44
C GLU A 424 4.39 25.69 -9.29
N ILE A 425 4.70 25.30 -8.06
CA ILE A 425 3.98 25.68 -6.84
C ILE A 425 4.89 26.52 -5.97
N ASP A 426 4.40 27.66 -5.46
CA ASP A 426 5.15 28.51 -4.53
C ASP A 426 5.19 27.93 -3.11
N THR A 427 5.92 28.58 -2.23
CA THR A 427 6.07 28.20 -0.81
C THR A 427 4.77 28.32 -0.01
N GLU A 428 3.80 29.11 -0.50
CA GLU A 428 2.45 29.25 0.09
C GLU A 428 1.48 28.16 -0.42
N GLY A 429 1.90 27.35 -1.39
CA GLY A 429 1.11 26.28 -1.97
C GLY A 429 0.19 26.71 -3.11
N LYS A 430 0.45 27.89 -3.73
CA LYS A 430 -0.29 28.40 -4.88
C LYS A 430 0.38 28.02 -6.19
N LEU A 431 -0.41 27.81 -7.24
CA LEU A 431 0.08 27.58 -8.58
C LEU A 431 0.64 28.88 -9.17
N ILE A 432 1.93 28.86 -9.51
CA ILE A 432 2.59 29.94 -10.25
C ILE A 432 2.21 29.81 -11.73
N ARG A 433 2.44 28.63 -12.33
CA ARG A 433 2.11 28.29 -13.72
C ARG A 433 2.07 26.77 -13.92
N LEU A 434 1.53 26.33 -15.04
CA LEU A 434 1.75 24.97 -15.52
C LEU A 434 3.13 24.88 -16.17
N CYS A 435 3.82 23.78 -15.92
CA CYS A 435 5.14 23.49 -16.49
C CYS A 435 5.04 23.07 -17.96
N ASP A 436 6.11 23.36 -18.72
CA ASP A 436 6.27 22.91 -20.09
C ASP A 436 6.73 21.43 -20.17
N ILE A 437 6.85 20.91 -21.40
CA ILE A 437 7.37 19.57 -21.68
C ILE A 437 8.78 19.41 -21.09
N ASP A 438 9.02 18.27 -20.42
CA ASP A 438 10.27 17.91 -19.74
C ASP A 438 10.67 18.82 -18.55
N GLU A 439 9.80 19.73 -18.14
CA GLU A 439 10.00 20.59 -17.00
C GLU A 439 9.45 19.93 -15.71
N THR A 440 10.25 19.96 -14.65
CA THR A 440 9.88 19.35 -13.35
C THR A 440 9.01 20.28 -12.52
N GLY A 441 7.95 19.74 -11.94
CA GLY A 441 7.05 20.41 -10.99
C GLY A 441 6.21 19.41 -10.21
N GLU A 442 5.24 19.89 -9.44
CA GLU A 442 4.33 19.03 -8.69
C GLU A 442 3.28 18.41 -9.62
N ILE A 443 3.03 17.10 -9.43
CA ILE A 443 2.01 16.36 -10.18
C ILE A 443 0.63 16.75 -9.65
N LEU A 444 -0.22 17.22 -10.56
CA LEU A 444 -1.61 17.61 -10.32
C LEU A 444 -2.55 16.65 -11.06
N ILE A 445 -3.60 16.18 -10.38
CA ILE A 445 -4.53 15.19 -10.94
C ILE A 445 -5.98 15.62 -10.84
N MET A 446 -6.78 15.26 -11.85
CA MET A 446 -8.23 15.48 -11.91
C MET A 446 -8.91 14.35 -12.68
N GLY A 447 -10.09 13.92 -12.26
CA GLY A 447 -10.89 12.88 -12.92
C GLY A 447 -11.97 12.33 -12.01
N ASN A 448 -12.88 11.51 -12.57
CA ASN A 448 -13.91 10.84 -11.79
C ASN A 448 -13.35 9.79 -10.80
N ASN A 449 -12.12 9.37 -11.00
CA ASN A 449 -11.38 8.50 -10.08
C ASN A 449 -10.64 9.28 -8.97
N VAL A 450 -10.64 10.61 -8.98
CA VAL A 450 -9.95 11.42 -7.95
C VAL A 450 -10.89 11.68 -6.79
N PHE A 451 -10.40 11.48 -5.59
CA PHE A 451 -11.16 11.53 -4.34
C PHE A 451 -11.70 12.94 -4.01
N PRO A 452 -12.76 13.06 -3.18
CA PRO A 452 -13.31 14.36 -2.78
C PRO A 452 -12.56 15.04 -1.62
N GLY A 453 -11.48 14.41 -1.11
CA GLY A 453 -10.66 14.92 -0.01
C GLY A 453 -10.60 13.98 1.20
N TYR A 454 -9.92 14.43 2.25
CA TYR A 454 -9.74 13.67 3.49
C TYR A 454 -10.89 13.90 4.48
N VAL A 455 -11.03 12.95 5.43
CA VAL A 455 -12.01 13.04 6.54
C VAL A 455 -11.72 14.26 7.41
N ASP A 456 -10.46 14.44 7.81
CA ASP A 456 -10.03 15.63 8.54
C ASP A 456 -9.84 16.81 7.58
N ASN A 457 -10.62 17.89 7.78
CA ASN A 457 -10.58 19.08 6.95
C ASN A 457 -9.26 19.86 7.03
N LEU A 458 -8.47 19.69 8.06
CA LEU A 458 -7.13 20.29 8.15
C LEU A 458 -6.23 19.83 6.99
N HIS A 459 -6.37 18.59 6.55
CA HIS A 459 -5.62 18.04 5.42
C HIS A 459 -6.12 18.52 4.05
N ASN A 460 -7.26 19.18 3.99
CA ASN A 460 -7.86 19.69 2.75
C ASN A 460 -7.46 21.14 2.43
N GLN A 461 -6.84 21.87 3.36
CA GLN A 461 -6.59 23.32 3.22
C GLN A 461 -5.68 23.68 2.03
N SER A 462 -4.67 22.84 1.73
CA SER A 462 -3.75 23.06 0.60
C SER A 462 -3.83 21.95 -0.46
N LEU A 463 -4.93 21.17 -0.44
CA LEU A 463 -5.08 20.00 -1.30
C LEU A 463 -5.42 20.38 -2.74
N TRP A 464 -6.15 21.47 -2.94
CA TRP A 464 -6.74 21.83 -4.23
C TRP A 464 -6.04 23.03 -4.86
N ILE A 465 -5.84 22.93 -6.17
CA ILE A 465 -5.37 24.02 -7.02
C ILE A 465 -6.40 24.25 -8.14
N THR A 466 -6.60 25.50 -8.51
CA THR A 466 -7.37 25.88 -9.71
C THR A 466 -6.40 26.39 -10.77
N THR A 467 -6.39 25.75 -11.94
CA THR A 467 -5.56 26.18 -13.08
C THR A 467 -6.12 27.45 -13.72
N PRO A 468 -5.34 28.18 -14.54
CA PRO A 468 -5.85 29.33 -15.31
C PRO A 468 -7.04 29.00 -16.22
N ALA A 469 -7.18 27.73 -16.64
CA ALA A 469 -8.32 27.24 -17.42
C ALA A 469 -9.56 26.92 -16.56
N GLY A 470 -9.49 27.11 -15.23
CA GLY A 470 -10.59 26.80 -14.31
C GLY A 470 -10.66 25.33 -13.87
N GLU A 471 -9.69 24.50 -14.23
CA GLU A 471 -9.62 23.10 -13.81
C GLU A 471 -9.28 23.01 -12.31
N LYS A 472 -10.12 22.36 -11.50
CA LYS A 472 -9.86 22.11 -10.08
C LYS A 472 -9.13 20.78 -9.93
N MET A 473 -7.87 20.82 -9.57
CA MET A 473 -6.95 19.66 -9.50
C MET A 473 -6.47 19.39 -8.08
N VAL A 474 -6.20 18.12 -7.77
CA VAL A 474 -5.61 17.69 -6.52
C VAL A 474 -4.09 17.71 -6.63
N ARG A 475 -3.44 18.25 -5.62
CA ARG A 475 -2.00 18.20 -5.40
C ARG A 475 -1.61 16.83 -4.85
N THR A 476 -0.66 16.14 -5.49
CA THR A 476 -0.20 14.83 -5.02
C THR A 476 0.94 14.92 -4.00
N GLY A 477 1.69 16.01 -4.00
CA GLY A 477 2.93 16.17 -3.24
C GLY A 477 4.12 15.40 -3.86
N ASP A 478 3.90 14.72 -4.98
CA ASP A 478 4.94 14.05 -5.76
C ASP A 478 5.43 14.98 -6.86
N LEU A 479 6.75 14.97 -7.13
CA LEU A 479 7.35 15.73 -8.21
C LEU A 479 7.52 14.85 -9.45
N GLY A 480 7.32 15.44 -10.61
CA GLY A 480 7.49 14.75 -11.88
C GLY A 480 7.59 15.68 -13.07
N ARG A 481 7.82 15.09 -14.22
CA ARG A 481 7.80 15.78 -15.52
C ARG A 481 7.16 14.88 -16.57
N VAL A 482 6.59 15.49 -17.60
CA VAL A 482 5.96 14.77 -18.70
C VAL A 482 6.72 15.07 -20.00
N ASP A 483 7.14 14.04 -20.70
CA ASP A 483 7.83 14.17 -21.99
C ASP A 483 6.85 14.48 -23.15
N ARG A 484 7.39 14.74 -24.34
CA ARG A 484 6.60 15.04 -25.57
C ARG A 484 5.64 13.92 -25.98
N ASN A 485 5.93 12.67 -25.62
CA ASN A 485 5.10 11.51 -25.90
C ASN A 485 4.01 11.30 -24.84
N GLY A 486 4.06 12.05 -23.72
CA GLY A 486 3.12 12.02 -22.61
C GLY A 486 3.51 11.10 -21.47
N TYR A 487 4.72 10.55 -21.46
CA TYR A 487 5.20 9.72 -20.36
C TYR A 487 5.56 10.55 -19.14
N LEU A 488 4.99 10.16 -18.00
CA LEU A 488 5.37 10.71 -16.71
C LEU A 488 6.65 10.04 -16.21
N SER A 489 7.61 10.86 -15.79
CA SER A 489 8.77 10.45 -14.99
C SER A 489 8.65 11.05 -13.61
N LEU A 490 8.84 10.24 -12.55
CA LEU A 490 8.86 10.71 -11.16
C LEU A 490 10.23 11.31 -10.84
N CYS A 491 10.22 12.44 -10.12
CA CYS A 491 11.39 13.15 -9.63
C CYS A 491 11.42 13.22 -8.09
N GLY A 492 10.87 12.19 -7.42
CA GLY A 492 10.83 12.07 -5.97
C GLY A 492 9.61 12.74 -5.34
N ARG A 493 9.61 12.79 -4.00
CA ARG A 493 8.62 13.54 -3.23
C ARG A 493 9.22 14.82 -2.73
N GLN A 494 8.50 15.92 -2.79
CA GLN A 494 8.96 17.20 -2.30
C GLN A 494 9.50 17.12 -0.85
N LYS A 495 8.88 16.29 0.00
CA LYS A 495 9.28 16.09 1.40
C LYS A 495 10.41 15.09 1.62
N GLU A 496 10.79 14.31 0.61
CA GLU A 496 11.83 13.28 0.68
C GLU A 496 13.12 13.71 -0.03
N LEU A 497 13.12 14.87 -0.69
CA LEU A 497 14.34 15.42 -1.27
C LEU A 497 15.39 15.67 -0.20
N ILE A 498 16.63 15.27 -0.47
CA ILE A 498 17.77 15.53 0.39
C ILE A 498 18.30 16.94 0.07
N ILE A 499 18.21 17.85 1.02
CA ILE A 499 18.56 19.28 0.80
C ILE A 499 19.99 19.52 1.24
N ARG A 500 20.92 19.38 0.30
CA ARG A 500 22.36 19.55 0.56
C ARG A 500 22.87 20.88 0.02
N GLY A 501 23.17 21.84 0.90
CA GLY A 501 23.71 23.12 0.52
C GLY A 501 22.85 23.90 -0.49
N GLY A 502 21.52 23.76 -0.41
CA GLY A 502 20.55 24.34 -1.34
C GLY A 502 20.27 23.52 -2.60
N HIS A 503 20.96 22.40 -2.81
CA HIS A 503 20.66 21.45 -3.89
C HIS A 503 19.60 20.44 -3.44
N ASN A 504 18.54 20.30 -4.21
CA ASN A 504 17.49 19.28 -4.02
C ASN A 504 17.91 17.99 -4.73
N ILE A 505 18.37 17.00 -3.96
CA ILE A 505 18.82 15.71 -4.46
C ILE A 505 17.67 14.72 -4.39
N ASP A 506 17.32 14.10 -5.52
CA ASP A 506 16.37 12.99 -5.55
C ASP A 506 17.02 11.71 -5.03
N PRO A 507 16.53 11.13 -3.90
CA PRO A 507 17.01 9.85 -3.39
C PRO A 507 16.98 8.72 -4.43
N LYS A 508 15.97 8.73 -5.33
CA LYS A 508 15.81 7.72 -6.37
C LYS A 508 17.01 7.65 -7.31
N MET A 509 17.62 8.76 -7.65
CA MET A 509 18.82 8.79 -8.49
C MET A 509 19.97 7.99 -7.87
N ILE A 510 20.14 8.08 -6.55
CA ILE A 510 21.15 7.32 -5.80
C ILE A 510 20.80 5.84 -5.75
N GLU A 511 19.51 5.55 -5.49
CA GLU A 511 18.98 4.19 -5.39
C GLU A 511 19.06 3.42 -6.70
N ASP A 512 18.74 4.08 -7.83
CA ASP A 512 18.82 3.49 -9.16
C ASP A 512 20.27 3.12 -9.53
N VAL A 513 21.24 3.98 -9.18
CA VAL A 513 22.67 3.68 -9.37
C VAL A 513 23.10 2.50 -8.51
N ALA A 514 22.75 2.50 -7.23
CA ALA A 514 23.10 1.40 -6.32
C ALA A 514 22.50 0.06 -6.74
N SER A 515 21.23 0.08 -7.19
CA SER A 515 20.51 -1.11 -7.67
C SER A 515 21.07 -1.69 -8.97
N ALA A 516 21.85 -0.91 -9.72
CA ALA A 516 22.55 -1.39 -10.92
C ALA A 516 23.71 -2.33 -10.56
N HIS A 517 24.23 -2.29 -9.33
CA HIS A 517 25.27 -3.23 -8.91
C HIS A 517 24.70 -4.66 -8.78
N PRO A 518 25.33 -5.70 -9.38
CA PRO A 518 24.75 -7.05 -9.43
C PRO A 518 24.53 -7.70 -8.06
N GLU A 519 25.30 -7.31 -7.05
CA GLU A 519 25.21 -7.87 -5.70
C GLU A 519 24.33 -7.05 -4.74
N VAL A 520 23.71 -5.95 -5.22
CA VAL A 520 22.73 -5.18 -4.44
C VAL A 520 21.33 -5.74 -4.68
N LEU A 521 20.64 -6.07 -3.58
CA LEU A 521 19.25 -6.54 -3.60
C LEU A 521 18.26 -5.39 -3.47
N LEU A 522 18.42 -4.54 -2.45
CA LEU A 522 17.62 -3.35 -2.20
C LEU A 522 18.53 -2.17 -1.83
N ALA A 523 18.10 -0.97 -2.21
CA ALA A 523 18.80 0.28 -1.93
C ALA A 523 17.82 1.34 -1.44
N ALA A 524 18.16 2.06 -0.38
CA ALA A 524 17.40 3.20 0.14
C ALA A 524 18.35 4.35 0.47
N ALA A 525 18.14 5.51 -0.15
CA ALA A 525 18.85 6.73 0.16
C ALA A 525 18.01 7.64 1.05
N VAL A 526 18.61 8.17 2.12
CA VAL A 526 17.93 8.99 3.12
C VAL A 526 18.80 10.19 3.51
N PRO A 527 18.18 11.30 3.97
CA PRO A 527 18.90 12.44 4.52
C PRO A 527 19.50 12.11 5.89
N ARG A 528 20.74 12.54 6.11
CA ARG A 528 21.39 12.66 7.42
C ARG A 528 21.58 14.13 7.74
N PRO A 529 21.14 14.63 8.90
CA PRO A 529 21.39 16.00 9.30
C PRO A 529 22.89 16.31 9.34
N ASP A 530 23.27 17.47 8.82
CA ASP A 530 24.66 17.95 8.75
C ASP A 530 24.73 19.43 9.08
N ALA A 531 25.58 19.80 10.03
CA ALA A 531 25.69 21.16 10.53
C ALA A 531 26.12 22.21 9.46
N TYR A 532 26.84 21.80 8.42
CA TYR A 532 27.37 22.70 7.39
C TYR A 532 26.49 22.75 6.13
N SER A 533 26.01 21.62 5.66
CA SER A 533 25.30 21.54 4.39
C SER A 533 23.77 21.30 4.56
N GLY A 534 23.28 21.33 5.78
CA GLY A 534 21.88 21.02 6.11
C GLY A 534 21.65 19.51 6.15
N GLU A 535 21.80 18.85 5.00
CA GLU A 535 21.67 17.39 4.91
C GLU A 535 22.75 16.78 4.02
N LEU A 536 23.06 15.51 4.29
CA LEU A 536 23.94 14.68 3.48
C LEU A 536 23.21 13.40 3.07
N PRO A 537 23.38 12.92 1.82
CA PRO A 537 22.83 11.63 1.41
C PRO A 537 23.58 10.48 2.09
N VAL A 538 22.82 9.57 2.67
CA VAL A 538 23.27 8.28 3.22
C VAL A 538 22.55 7.17 2.48
N LEU A 539 23.27 6.11 2.13
CA LEU A 539 22.76 4.97 1.40
C LEU A 539 22.74 3.73 2.28
N TYR A 540 21.58 3.10 2.38
CA TYR A 540 21.39 1.80 3.00
C TYR A 540 21.21 0.73 1.92
N LEU A 541 21.88 -0.40 2.07
CA LEU A 541 21.86 -1.52 1.12
C LEU A 541 21.58 -2.83 1.83
N THR A 542 20.79 -3.68 1.19
CA THR A 542 20.83 -5.13 1.45
C THR A 542 21.45 -5.81 0.24
N LEU A 543 22.21 -6.87 0.49
CA LEU A 543 22.93 -7.59 -0.54
C LEU A 543 22.22 -8.90 -0.90
N VAL A 544 22.54 -9.45 -2.07
CA VAL A 544 22.10 -10.79 -2.45
C VAL A 544 22.71 -11.83 -1.53
N GLU A 545 22.05 -12.96 -1.36
CA GLU A 545 22.54 -14.06 -0.52
C GLU A 545 23.93 -14.53 -0.99
N ASN A 546 24.83 -14.78 -0.02
CA ASN A 546 26.22 -15.15 -0.27
C ASN A 546 27.07 -14.11 -1.04
N SER A 547 26.68 -12.85 -1.00
CA SER A 547 27.48 -11.76 -1.57
C SER A 547 28.84 -11.65 -0.90
N THR A 548 29.87 -11.41 -1.71
CA THR A 548 31.25 -11.19 -1.23
C THR A 548 31.73 -9.76 -1.49
N VAL A 549 30.86 -8.89 -1.97
CA VAL A 549 31.21 -7.49 -2.28
C VAL A 549 31.63 -6.74 -1.01
N THR A 550 32.72 -6.03 -1.12
CA THR A 550 33.21 -5.19 -0.01
C THR A 550 32.55 -3.80 -0.06
N LYS A 551 32.43 -3.16 1.11
CA LYS A 551 31.98 -1.76 1.20
C LYS A 551 32.80 -0.84 0.29
N ALA A 552 34.12 -1.02 0.25
CA ALA A 552 35.01 -0.22 -0.60
C ALA A 552 34.72 -0.38 -2.11
N ALA A 553 34.35 -1.59 -2.55
CA ALA A 553 33.95 -1.82 -3.94
C ALA A 553 32.63 -1.12 -4.28
N LEU A 554 31.66 -1.14 -3.36
CA LEU A 554 30.40 -0.41 -3.50
C LEU A 554 30.62 1.12 -3.51
N GLU A 555 31.46 1.64 -2.64
CA GLU A 555 31.84 3.07 -2.62
C GLU A 555 32.48 3.50 -3.95
N GLN A 556 33.39 2.68 -4.49
CA GLN A 556 34.01 2.94 -5.78
C GLN A 556 32.98 2.87 -6.91
N PHE A 557 32.09 1.86 -6.90
CA PHE A 557 31.02 1.75 -7.89
C PHE A 557 30.09 2.98 -7.88
N MET A 558 29.67 3.44 -6.69
CA MET A 558 28.86 4.65 -6.57
C MET A 558 29.60 5.89 -7.08
N LYS A 559 30.88 6.02 -6.76
CA LYS A 559 31.72 7.15 -7.21
C LYS A 559 31.84 7.22 -8.73
N ASP A 560 31.90 6.06 -9.40
CA ASP A 560 32.07 5.98 -10.84
C ASP A 560 30.76 6.18 -11.61
N ASN A 561 29.60 5.94 -10.97
CA ASN A 561 28.30 5.87 -11.65
C ASN A 561 27.30 6.94 -11.21
N VAL A 562 27.46 7.59 -10.03
CA VAL A 562 26.55 8.68 -9.61
C VAL A 562 26.81 9.91 -10.47
N PRO A 563 25.82 10.39 -11.26
CA PRO A 563 26.03 11.43 -12.26
C PRO A 563 26.29 12.81 -11.64
N GLU A 564 25.83 13.05 -10.42
CA GLU A 564 25.94 14.35 -9.74
C GLU A 564 26.78 14.22 -8.47
N ARG A 565 27.86 15.01 -8.38
CA ARG A 565 28.76 14.99 -7.22
C ARG A 565 28.07 15.30 -5.88
N ALA A 566 27.06 16.17 -5.90
CA ALA A 566 26.30 16.52 -4.70
C ALA A 566 25.49 15.33 -4.16
N ALA A 567 25.02 14.44 -5.05
CA ALA A 567 24.25 13.25 -4.73
C ALA A 567 25.10 12.05 -4.27
N MET A 568 26.42 12.13 -4.38
CA MET A 568 27.30 11.05 -3.91
C MET A 568 27.07 10.79 -2.41
N PRO A 569 26.66 9.55 -2.01
CA PRO A 569 26.48 9.19 -0.62
C PRO A 569 27.76 9.39 0.20
N LYS A 570 27.62 10.01 1.35
CA LYS A 570 28.75 10.17 2.28
C LYS A 570 29.00 8.94 3.12
N ILE A 571 27.96 8.18 3.36
CA ILE A 571 27.99 6.95 4.15
C ILE A 571 27.23 5.89 3.36
N ILE A 572 27.77 4.68 3.29
CA ILE A 572 27.08 3.48 2.78
C ILE A 572 27.01 2.50 3.94
N ASN A 573 25.77 2.12 4.29
CA ASN A 573 25.47 1.14 5.32
C ASN A 573 24.95 -0.15 4.66
N ILE A 574 25.58 -1.28 4.95
CA ILE A 574 25.08 -2.60 4.58
C ILE A 574 24.32 -3.13 5.79
N ILE A 575 23.06 -3.48 5.59
CA ILE A 575 22.16 -3.99 6.64
C ILE A 575 21.60 -5.35 6.24
N ASP A 576 21.26 -6.17 7.21
CA ASP A 576 20.74 -7.53 6.97
C ASP A 576 19.31 -7.49 6.39
N GLU A 577 18.46 -6.59 6.93
CA GLU A 577 17.07 -6.43 6.50
C GLU A 577 16.73 -4.96 6.27
N MET A 578 16.08 -4.68 5.14
CA MET A 578 15.56 -3.34 4.85
C MET A 578 14.23 -3.14 5.60
N PRO A 579 14.06 -2.03 6.34
CA PRO A 579 12.76 -1.73 6.96
C PRO A 579 11.66 -1.63 5.91
N LEU A 580 10.57 -2.39 6.08
CA LEU A 580 9.47 -2.45 5.13
C LEU A 580 8.14 -2.08 5.79
N THR A 581 7.29 -1.39 5.04
CA THR A 581 5.89 -1.19 5.43
C THR A 581 5.11 -2.51 5.33
N ALA A 582 3.90 -2.54 5.88
CA ALA A 582 2.98 -3.68 5.78
C ALA A 582 2.67 -4.10 4.33
N VAL A 583 2.75 -3.18 3.38
CA VAL A 583 2.56 -3.43 1.95
C VAL A 583 3.85 -3.79 1.21
N GLY A 584 4.98 -3.94 1.93
CA GLY A 584 6.28 -4.32 1.37
C GLY A 584 7.05 -3.18 0.72
N LYS A 585 6.69 -1.91 0.95
CA LYS A 585 7.49 -0.74 0.54
C LYS A 585 8.62 -0.51 1.53
N MET A 586 9.75 0.00 1.07
CA MET A 586 10.83 0.47 1.96
C MET A 586 10.31 1.58 2.89
N PHE A 587 10.57 1.42 4.19
CA PHE A 587 10.12 2.35 5.22
C PHE A 587 11.25 3.31 5.60
N LYS A 588 11.55 4.25 4.70
CA LYS A 588 12.62 5.27 4.87
C LYS A 588 12.54 6.08 6.17
N PRO A 589 11.35 6.42 6.75
CA PRO A 589 11.30 7.16 8.00
C PRO A 589 12.06 6.51 9.15
N GLU A 590 12.11 5.18 9.21
CA GLU A 590 12.89 4.46 10.22
C GLU A 590 14.39 4.69 10.04
N LEU A 591 14.88 4.66 8.79
CA LEU A 591 16.27 4.94 8.46
C LEU A 591 16.64 6.39 8.78
N VAL A 592 15.74 7.35 8.51
CA VAL A 592 15.93 8.76 8.88
C VAL A 592 15.99 8.92 10.40
N CYS A 593 15.14 8.22 11.16
CA CYS A 593 15.20 8.22 12.61
C CYS A 593 16.56 7.70 13.13
N LEU A 594 17.11 6.64 12.49
CA LEU A 594 18.45 6.12 12.84
C LEU A 594 19.54 7.16 12.59
N GLU A 595 19.50 7.89 11.47
CA GLU A 595 20.49 8.93 11.14
C GLU A 595 20.40 10.11 12.11
N ILE A 596 19.20 10.58 12.44
CA ILE A 596 19.02 11.66 13.44
C ILE A 596 19.53 11.19 14.81
N LYS A 597 19.20 9.95 15.23
CA LYS A 597 19.67 9.38 16.49
C LYS A 597 21.21 9.37 16.56
N GLN A 598 21.87 8.86 15.52
CA GLN A 598 23.33 8.80 15.47
C GLN A 598 23.98 10.21 15.53
N VAL A 599 23.39 11.20 14.84
CA VAL A 599 23.90 12.59 14.88
C VAL A 599 23.79 13.15 16.30
N ILE A 600 22.67 12.96 16.97
CA ILE A 600 22.48 13.40 18.36
C ILE A 600 23.47 12.69 19.29
N GLU A 601 23.59 11.37 19.20
CA GLU A 601 24.51 10.59 20.03
C GLU A 601 25.97 11.01 19.85
N LEU A 602 26.40 11.27 18.61
CA LEU A 602 27.74 11.78 18.31
C LEU A 602 27.96 13.17 18.92
N SER A 603 26.98 14.08 18.79
CA SER A 603 27.07 15.43 19.35
C SER A 603 27.07 15.42 20.89
N LEU A 604 26.30 14.55 21.52
CA LEU A 604 26.25 14.43 22.98
C LEU A 604 27.50 13.77 23.56
N ALA A 605 28.14 12.84 22.82
CA ALA A 605 29.35 12.15 23.28
C ALA A 605 30.52 13.07 23.54
N GLU A 606 30.50 14.32 23.02
CA GLU A 606 31.50 15.33 23.31
C GLU A 606 31.42 15.90 24.74
N SER A 607 30.21 15.87 25.35
CA SER A 607 29.97 16.51 26.65
C SER A 607 29.38 15.54 27.69
N PHE A 608 28.78 14.44 27.28
CA PHE A 608 28.09 13.51 28.15
C PHE A 608 28.64 12.07 27.97
N SER A 609 28.77 11.34 29.08
CA SER A 609 29.08 9.91 29.03
C SER A 609 27.87 9.12 28.50
N SER A 610 28.11 8.10 27.65
CA SER A 610 27.07 7.35 26.92
C SER A 610 26.06 6.61 27.82
N ASP A 611 26.45 6.30 29.06
CA ASP A 611 25.60 5.69 30.08
C ASP A 611 24.66 6.69 30.78
N LYS A 612 24.82 8.00 30.52
CA LYS A 612 24.06 9.07 31.16
C LYS A 612 23.00 9.69 30.26
N TYR A 613 22.83 9.25 29.04
CA TYR A 613 21.77 9.72 28.18
C TYR A 613 21.17 8.59 27.35
N GLN A 614 19.90 8.76 26.98
CA GLN A 614 19.18 7.89 26.04
C GLN A 614 18.51 8.77 24.99
N VAL A 615 18.68 8.40 23.72
CA VAL A 615 18.07 9.10 22.59
C VAL A 615 17.02 8.21 21.95
N ASN A 616 15.78 8.68 21.92
CA ASN A 616 14.66 8.01 21.26
C ASN A 616 14.13 8.94 20.15
N VAL A 617 14.23 8.50 18.90
CA VAL A 617 13.75 9.24 17.73
C VAL A 617 12.60 8.50 17.09
N LYS A 618 11.50 9.19 16.87
CA LYS A 618 10.29 8.61 16.29
C LYS A 618 9.50 9.60 15.44
N PRO A 619 8.65 9.11 14.53
CA PRO A 619 7.71 9.95 13.81
C PRO A 619 6.79 10.72 14.76
N ASP A 620 6.52 11.99 14.45
CA ASP A 620 5.70 12.93 15.23
C ASP A 620 4.66 13.64 14.35
N LYS A 621 3.46 13.85 14.92
CA LYS A 621 2.31 14.43 14.19
C LYS A 621 2.53 15.88 13.74
N LYS A 622 3.25 16.65 14.53
CA LYS A 622 3.40 18.10 14.32
C LYS A 622 4.68 18.41 13.55
N HIS A 623 5.74 17.68 13.86
CA HIS A 623 7.09 18.00 13.41
C HIS A 623 7.67 17.00 12.40
N GLY A 624 6.91 15.96 12.04
CA GLY A 624 7.33 14.89 11.14
C GLY A 624 8.19 13.84 11.85
N ILE A 625 9.30 14.23 12.45
CA ILE A 625 10.18 13.39 13.28
C ILE A 625 10.58 14.22 14.50
N THR A 626 10.58 13.62 15.68
CA THR A 626 11.00 14.25 16.92
C THR A 626 11.90 13.32 17.73
N ALA A 627 12.99 13.88 18.26
CA ALA A 627 13.87 13.19 19.19
C ALA A 627 13.49 13.53 20.65
N THR A 628 13.49 12.54 21.52
CA THR A 628 13.45 12.71 22.97
C THR A 628 14.82 12.32 23.52
N ILE A 629 15.49 13.28 24.14
CA ILE A 629 16.81 13.12 24.76
C ILE A 629 16.60 13.06 26.26
N THR A 630 16.75 11.91 26.85
CA THR A 630 16.65 11.70 28.30
C THR A 630 18.05 11.72 28.89
N VAL A 631 18.31 12.56 29.88
CA VAL A 631 19.61 12.71 30.53
C VAL A 631 19.49 12.40 32.02
N GLU A 632 20.34 11.49 32.52
CA GLU A 632 20.51 11.23 33.95
C GLU A 632 21.43 12.28 34.57
N THR A 633 20.87 13.13 35.42
CA THR A 633 21.63 14.23 36.01
C THR A 633 20.96 14.75 37.27
N ALA A 634 21.78 15.26 38.21
CA ALA A 634 21.34 16.05 39.36
C ALA A 634 21.29 17.56 39.07
N THR A 635 21.74 17.98 37.87
CA THR A 635 21.71 19.38 37.40
C THR A 635 20.28 19.74 36.98
N ASP A 636 19.89 20.99 37.16
CA ASP A 636 18.56 21.46 36.78
C ASP A 636 18.33 21.34 35.25
N GLN A 637 17.07 21.05 34.89
CA GLN A 637 16.68 20.82 33.50
C GLN A 637 16.97 22.01 32.57
N ALA A 638 16.92 23.24 33.06
CA ALA A 638 17.12 24.43 32.24
C ALA A 638 18.59 24.53 31.78
N THR A 639 19.52 24.23 32.68
CA THR A 639 20.97 24.21 32.39
C THR A 639 21.31 23.13 31.36
N ILE A 640 20.86 21.89 31.58
CA ILE A 640 21.09 20.78 30.64
C ILE A 640 20.44 21.05 29.28
N THR A 641 19.20 21.56 29.28
CA THR A 641 18.51 21.93 28.03
C THR A 641 19.30 23.01 27.25
N SER A 642 19.85 23.99 27.95
CA SER A 642 20.68 25.06 27.32
C SER A 642 21.97 24.49 26.71
N GLU A 643 22.63 23.57 27.42
CA GLU A 643 23.86 22.92 26.96
C GLU A 643 23.59 22.05 25.69
N ILE A 644 22.57 21.19 25.72
CA ILE A 644 22.18 20.39 24.57
C ILE A 644 21.72 21.28 23.41
N LYS A 645 21.01 22.37 23.68
CA LYS A 645 20.62 23.32 22.64
C LYS A 645 21.82 23.96 21.96
N ALA A 646 22.89 24.23 22.68
CA ALA A 646 24.13 24.75 22.12
C ALA A 646 24.83 23.71 21.23
N LEU A 647 24.88 22.44 21.66
CA LEU A 647 25.48 21.33 20.89
C LEU A 647 24.72 21.03 19.59
N LEU A 648 23.39 21.20 19.60
CA LEU A 648 22.53 20.87 18.47
C LEU A 648 22.06 22.10 17.67
N ALA A 649 22.61 23.27 17.92
CA ALA A 649 22.16 24.55 17.35
C ALA A 649 22.20 24.60 15.82
N ASP A 650 23.13 23.90 15.21
CA ASP A 650 23.38 23.91 13.76
C ASP A 650 22.51 22.85 13.00
N TYR A 651 21.68 22.11 13.71
CA TYR A 651 20.84 21.06 13.10
C TYR A 651 19.36 21.46 13.07
N SER A 652 18.66 21.07 12.00
CA SER A 652 17.27 21.48 11.72
C SER A 652 16.22 20.40 12.06
N PHE A 653 16.43 19.58 13.08
CA PHE A 653 15.42 18.61 13.55
C PHE A 653 14.80 19.03 14.89
N HIS A 654 13.60 18.49 15.18
CA HIS A 654 12.90 18.76 16.44
C HIS A 654 13.31 17.79 17.53
N TYR A 655 13.52 18.32 18.76
CA TYR A 655 13.84 17.50 19.91
C TYR A 655 13.28 18.08 21.22
N HIS A 656 13.14 17.20 22.20
CA HIS A 656 12.79 17.52 23.58
C HIS A 656 13.83 16.93 24.52
N VAL A 657 14.19 17.69 25.56
CA VAL A 657 15.11 17.24 26.61
C VAL A 657 14.32 16.92 27.86
N VAL A 658 14.56 15.77 28.43
CA VAL A 658 13.98 15.30 29.70
C VAL A 658 15.11 14.94 30.64
N CYS A 659 15.11 15.51 31.85
CA CYS A 659 16.07 15.15 32.90
C CYS A 659 15.42 14.17 33.87
N THR A 660 16.18 13.17 34.33
CA THR A 660 15.74 12.15 35.28
C THR A 660 16.84 11.83 36.29
N ASP A 661 16.47 11.42 37.49
CA ASP A 661 17.41 10.97 38.51
C ASP A 661 18.05 9.60 38.18
N LYS A 662 17.42 8.85 37.29
CA LYS A 662 17.92 7.55 36.83
C LYS A 662 17.29 7.15 35.49
N ILE A 663 18.11 6.72 34.54
CA ILE A 663 17.64 6.09 33.30
C ILE A 663 17.23 4.64 33.62
N LEU A 664 15.96 4.29 33.39
CA LEU A 664 15.49 2.91 33.48
C LEU A 664 16.07 2.15 32.29
N SER A 665 16.90 1.14 32.56
CA SER A 665 17.33 0.19 31.52
C SER A 665 16.11 -0.64 31.08
N GLU A 666 15.70 -0.53 29.82
CA GLU A 666 14.76 -1.46 29.18
C GLU A 666 15.35 -2.84 28.96
#